data_33ea1694f1b1d68bfeb71d3d0be48915
#
_entry.id   33ea1694f1b1d68bfeb71d3d0be48915
#
_cell.length_a   1.000
_cell.length_b   1.000
_cell.length_c   1.000
_cell.angle_alpha   90.00
_cell.angle_beta   90.00
_cell.angle_gamma   90.00
#
_symmetry.space_group_name_H-M   'P 1'
#
loop_
_entity.id
_entity.type
_entity.pdbx_description
1 polymer ?
#
loop_
_entity_poly.entity_id
_entity_poly.type
_entity_poly.pdbx_seq_one_letter_code
_entity_poly.pdbx_strand_id
1 'polypeptide(L)'
;MKNVKQEAPASKGRHLILGIFGILLALSGLFLAVAGTRLITLGGSWYYLLAGLGMLGSGVLYIRRKPAATGIMALVMVATVAWALWEVGFTFWPMVPRLAPFLVIGLLASLLHPWLTQGRQRAASYTGSAVFAALLAVGANALFTPHGVLEGKPLPVAQPGTDIPQEQVADWSHYGSNPAGTRYSALDQITKDNVDQLQVAWTYRTGEIAEGASEYQNTPIQVGNTVYTCTPTSKVIALDADSGEQRWMFDPKPHNIKTWNRCRGVSYYEPAKVEHPLVFTDLKPAATAQAGVCARRIVQVTMDARLLEIDAQTGKPCEDFGDKGAVDLTQGLGKVMENVPYYAYTSAPTVSRNLIILGGWVFDGRSTDEPSGVVRAFSADTGELVWAWDLGNPAITKLPPEGQTYTRSTPNMWSSPAFDDELGLVYLPTGNQQPDFWGGARPELTEKYSSAVVALDMATGRERWTFQTAHHDIWDYDVASQPALYDVPDGKGGKIPALIQLTKRGQIFMLDRRTGQPIADVIEKSVPQAHAAGDWVAKTQPYSVGMPTFGAQPLTEKDMWGATFFDQLMCRIDFKKLNYHGEFTAPSTEDTLIYPGYYGGFNWGGAAIDEKSGYLFVNDIRIPQVVKLVPRDNVDLSHLKSGHGVGSTYPMDGTPFVIDHKSFNSPLGIPCQSPPWGVFAAVDLKTRKQVWERPAGTVEDAVINGVRAKLPIPLGMPTLGGGAVTGSGIVFYAGTQDYYLRALDMATGKELWKGRLPVGGQATPMTYRSPETGRQYVVIVAGGARQSPDRGDYVIAYALPEKE
;
A
#
# COMPACT_ATOMS: atom_id res chain seq x y z
N MET A 1 -51.14 27.06 59.03
CA MET A 1 -50.10 27.85 58.38
C MET A 1 -49.30 26.91 57.45
N LYS A 2 -49.60 26.90 56.16
CA LYS A 2 -48.84 26.18 55.18
C LYS A 2 -47.63 26.99 54.79
N ASN A 3 -46.37 26.54 55.11
CA ASN A 3 -45.17 27.15 54.67
C ASN A 3 -45.05 27.04 53.12
N VAL A 4 -45.34 28.12 52.41
CA VAL A 4 -45.02 28.32 51.03
C VAL A 4 -43.52 28.63 51.01
N LYS A 5 -42.69 27.61 50.67
CA LYS A 5 -41.33 27.86 50.37
C LYS A 5 -41.28 28.71 49.09
N GLN A 6 -40.92 30.00 49.23
CA GLN A 6 -40.54 30.84 48.09
C GLN A 6 -39.36 30.22 47.39
N GLU A 7 -39.59 29.74 46.18
CA GLU A 7 -38.55 29.27 45.30
C GLU A 7 -37.68 30.47 44.86
N ALA A 8 -36.36 30.38 45.14
CA ALA A 8 -35.41 31.38 44.65
C ALA A 8 -35.47 31.45 43.12
N PRO A 9 -35.44 32.64 42.50
CA PRO A 9 -35.49 32.77 41.04
C PRO A 9 -34.33 32.02 40.43
N ALA A 10 -34.62 31.11 39.45
CA ALA A 10 -33.58 30.39 38.70
C ALA A 10 -32.59 31.42 38.14
N SER A 11 -31.27 31.25 38.40
CA SER A 11 -30.27 32.23 38.06
C SER A 11 -30.28 32.47 36.54
N LYS A 12 -30.12 33.73 36.13
CA LYS A 12 -30.03 34.09 34.67
C LYS A 12 -29.06 33.20 33.88
N GLY A 13 -28.02 32.69 34.51
CA GLY A 13 -27.07 31.76 33.93
C GLY A 13 -27.65 30.41 33.53
N ARG A 14 -28.55 29.81 34.33
CA ARG A 14 -29.22 28.54 33.97
C ARG A 14 -30.10 28.68 32.75
N HIS A 15 -30.80 29.80 32.63
CA HIS A 15 -31.64 30.11 31.47
C HIS A 15 -30.83 30.28 30.20
N LEU A 16 -29.64 30.90 30.30
CA LEU A 16 -28.74 31.10 29.21
C LEU A 16 -28.17 29.75 28.69
N ILE A 17 -27.71 28.89 29.62
CA ILE A 17 -27.15 27.58 29.26
C ILE A 17 -28.22 26.69 28.60
N LEU A 18 -29.42 26.62 29.13
CA LEU A 18 -30.54 25.89 28.50
C LEU A 18 -30.87 26.43 27.12
N GLY A 19 -30.80 27.75 26.94
CA GLY A 19 -31.02 28.40 25.65
C GLY A 19 -29.93 28.04 24.64
N ILE A 20 -28.66 28.14 25.03
CA ILE A 20 -27.51 27.80 24.15
C ILE A 20 -27.57 26.32 23.75
N PHE A 21 -27.78 25.41 24.73
CA PHE A 21 -27.90 23.98 24.43
C PHE A 21 -29.08 23.71 23.47
N GLY A 22 -30.22 24.33 23.70
CA GLY A 22 -31.41 24.20 22.86
C GLY A 22 -31.16 24.73 21.45
N ILE A 23 -30.44 25.85 21.27
CA ILE A 23 -30.10 26.43 19.98
C ILE A 23 -29.14 25.48 19.24
N LEU A 24 -28.07 25.01 19.88
CA LEU A 24 -27.11 24.08 19.26
C LEU A 24 -27.81 22.80 18.81
N LEU A 25 -28.68 22.24 19.66
CA LEU A 25 -29.44 21.03 19.35
C LEU A 25 -30.43 21.27 18.19
N ALA A 26 -31.11 22.43 18.17
CA ALA A 26 -32.03 22.77 17.09
C ALA A 26 -31.32 23.01 15.75
N LEU A 27 -30.17 23.67 15.77
CA LEU A 27 -29.33 23.85 14.55
C LEU A 27 -28.79 22.53 14.01
N SER A 28 -28.30 21.66 14.91
CA SER A 28 -27.86 20.30 14.54
C SER A 28 -29.02 19.48 13.96
N GLY A 29 -30.20 19.55 14.59
CA GLY A 29 -31.39 18.87 14.10
C GLY A 29 -31.89 19.42 12.76
N LEU A 30 -31.83 20.73 12.55
CA LEU A 30 -32.16 21.35 11.26
C LEU A 30 -31.21 20.90 10.15
N PHE A 31 -29.90 20.88 10.43
CA PHE A 31 -28.90 20.37 9.47
C PHE A 31 -29.20 18.92 9.09
N LEU A 32 -29.38 18.04 10.08
CA LEU A 32 -29.71 16.63 9.83
C LEU A 32 -31.01 16.46 9.05
N ALA A 33 -32.04 17.25 9.33
CA ALA A 33 -33.30 17.18 8.62
C ALA A 33 -33.15 17.61 7.15
N VAL A 34 -32.47 18.73 6.89
CA VAL A 34 -32.25 19.24 5.54
C VAL A 34 -31.35 18.30 4.72
N ALA A 35 -30.17 17.94 5.25
CA ALA A 35 -29.25 17.04 4.57
C ALA A 35 -29.81 15.61 4.48
N GLY A 36 -30.55 15.15 5.50
CA GLY A 36 -31.26 13.86 5.48
C GLY A 36 -32.35 13.83 4.41
N THR A 37 -33.09 14.94 4.18
CA THR A 37 -34.02 15.05 3.05
C THR A 37 -33.28 14.90 1.73
N ARG A 38 -32.11 15.54 1.58
CA ARG A 38 -31.27 15.36 0.38
C ARG A 38 -30.85 13.92 0.20
N LEU A 39 -30.44 13.22 1.27
CA LEU A 39 -30.08 11.81 1.22
C LEU A 39 -31.26 10.94 0.75
N ILE A 40 -32.46 11.19 1.23
CA ILE A 40 -33.69 10.48 0.82
C ILE A 40 -33.97 10.68 -0.67
N THR A 41 -33.84 11.91 -1.21
CA THR A 41 -34.03 12.16 -2.65
C THR A 41 -33.06 11.40 -3.53
N LEU A 42 -31.92 10.97 -2.97
CA LEU A 42 -30.92 10.11 -3.63
C LEU A 42 -31.15 8.61 -3.36
N GLY A 43 -32.27 8.23 -2.73
CA GLY A 43 -32.59 6.83 -2.38
C GLY A 43 -31.81 6.29 -1.18
N GLY A 44 -31.35 7.18 -0.27
CA GLY A 44 -30.65 6.78 0.94
C GLY A 44 -31.52 6.70 2.18
N SER A 45 -30.89 6.59 3.36
CA SER A 45 -31.50 6.33 4.66
C SER A 45 -32.46 7.46 5.12
N TRP A 46 -33.63 7.09 5.61
CA TRP A 46 -34.62 7.99 6.22
C TRP A 46 -34.26 8.42 7.66
N TYR A 47 -33.34 7.72 8.27
CA TYR A 47 -32.99 7.92 9.68
C TYR A 47 -32.65 9.38 9.99
N TYR A 48 -31.80 10.02 9.17
CA TYR A 48 -31.30 11.37 9.44
C TYR A 48 -32.38 12.45 9.44
N LEU A 49 -33.38 12.32 8.55
CA LEU A 49 -34.53 13.23 8.57
C LEU A 49 -35.33 13.09 9.90
N LEU A 50 -35.65 11.85 10.29
CA LEU A 50 -36.43 11.59 11.48
C LEU A 50 -35.69 12.01 12.77
N ALA A 51 -34.42 11.64 12.88
CA ALA A 51 -33.57 12.05 14.01
C ALA A 51 -33.39 13.56 14.05
N GLY A 52 -33.22 14.22 12.88
CA GLY A 52 -33.11 15.66 12.75
C GLY A 52 -34.35 16.39 13.20
N LEU A 53 -35.54 15.96 12.80
CA LEU A 53 -36.82 16.53 13.28
C LEU A 53 -37.02 16.37 14.78
N GLY A 54 -36.65 15.19 15.31
CA GLY A 54 -36.70 14.94 16.77
C GLY A 54 -35.73 15.85 17.54
N MET A 55 -34.49 16.02 17.06
CA MET A 55 -33.51 16.91 17.68
C MET A 55 -33.95 18.38 17.59
N LEU A 56 -34.49 18.82 16.44
CA LEU A 56 -35.02 20.16 16.26
C LEU A 56 -36.17 20.44 17.25
N GLY A 57 -37.12 19.50 17.32
CA GLY A 57 -38.24 19.60 18.27
C GLY A 57 -37.77 19.64 19.72
N SER A 58 -36.83 18.77 20.10
CA SER A 58 -36.21 18.78 21.43
C SER A 58 -35.49 20.10 21.71
N GLY A 59 -34.69 20.61 20.76
CA GLY A 59 -33.98 21.89 20.87
C GLY A 59 -34.92 23.08 21.12
N VAL A 60 -36.03 23.19 20.37
CA VAL A 60 -37.06 24.21 20.55
C VAL A 60 -37.68 24.11 21.92
N LEU A 61 -37.93 22.90 22.43
CA LEU A 61 -38.48 22.70 23.78
C LEU A 61 -37.48 23.05 24.90
N TYR A 62 -36.15 22.83 24.68
CA TYR A 62 -35.12 23.34 25.60
C TYR A 62 -35.09 24.86 25.66
N ILE A 63 -35.19 25.55 24.53
CA ILE A 63 -35.29 27.02 24.46
C ILE A 63 -36.56 27.48 25.22
N ARG A 64 -37.68 26.76 25.05
CA ARG A 64 -38.94 27.02 25.74
C ARG A 64 -38.99 26.49 27.17
N ARG A 65 -37.92 25.85 27.65
CA ARG A 65 -37.75 25.31 29.01
C ARG A 65 -38.81 24.28 29.37
N LYS A 66 -39.24 23.46 28.45
CA LYS A 66 -40.23 22.41 28.66
C LYS A 66 -39.60 21.07 29.03
N PRO A 67 -40.01 20.38 30.10
CA PRO A 67 -39.44 19.09 30.48
C PRO A 67 -39.54 18.00 29.40
N ALA A 68 -40.51 18.08 28.52
CA ALA A 68 -40.68 17.17 27.38
C ALA A 68 -39.45 17.15 26.42
N ALA A 69 -38.60 18.19 26.44
CA ALA A 69 -37.39 18.27 25.63
C ALA A 69 -36.49 17.02 25.82
N THR A 70 -36.22 16.68 27.09
CA THR A 70 -35.38 15.50 27.40
C THR A 70 -36.04 14.18 26.99
N GLY A 71 -37.38 14.08 27.12
CA GLY A 71 -38.15 12.90 26.73
C GLY A 71 -38.08 12.65 25.22
N ILE A 72 -38.20 13.70 24.38
CA ILE A 72 -38.02 13.59 22.93
C ILE A 72 -36.58 13.20 22.58
N MET A 73 -35.58 13.80 23.23
CA MET A 73 -34.20 13.45 23.01
C MET A 73 -33.91 11.99 23.39
N ALA A 74 -34.46 11.49 24.49
CA ALA A 74 -34.34 10.09 24.89
C ALA A 74 -34.95 9.15 23.83
N LEU A 75 -36.12 9.50 23.28
CA LEU A 75 -36.71 8.74 22.17
C LEU A 75 -35.82 8.70 20.93
N VAL A 76 -35.27 9.85 20.53
CA VAL A 76 -34.32 9.93 19.43
C VAL A 76 -33.12 9.04 19.69
N MET A 77 -32.57 9.05 20.90
CA MET A 77 -31.41 8.20 21.27
C MET A 77 -31.75 6.71 21.20
N VAL A 78 -32.89 6.28 21.73
CA VAL A 78 -33.32 4.87 21.63
C VAL A 78 -33.49 4.45 20.17
N ALA A 79 -34.13 5.30 19.37
CA ALA A 79 -34.27 5.04 17.92
C ALA A 79 -32.93 4.98 17.21
N THR A 80 -31.96 5.86 17.59
CA THR A 80 -30.60 5.86 17.06
C THR A 80 -29.85 4.57 17.39
N VAL A 81 -29.93 4.09 18.62
CA VAL A 81 -29.31 2.83 19.04
C VAL A 81 -29.91 1.66 18.26
N ALA A 82 -31.25 1.60 18.17
CA ALA A 82 -31.92 0.55 17.40
C ALA A 82 -31.53 0.56 15.92
N TRP A 83 -31.49 1.75 15.31
CA TRP A 83 -31.06 1.91 13.93
C TRP A 83 -29.59 1.53 13.74
N ALA A 84 -28.69 1.97 14.61
CA ALA A 84 -27.27 1.65 14.51
C ALA A 84 -27.00 0.15 14.60
N LEU A 85 -27.66 -0.54 15.55
CA LEU A 85 -27.57 -1.99 15.70
C LEU A 85 -28.13 -2.74 14.48
N TRP A 86 -29.27 -2.26 13.95
CA TRP A 86 -29.85 -2.85 12.74
C TRP A 86 -28.95 -2.69 11.52
N GLU A 87 -28.30 -1.52 11.37
CA GLU A 87 -27.52 -1.18 10.16
C GLU A 87 -26.11 -1.81 10.16
N VAL A 88 -25.41 -1.79 11.30
CA VAL A 88 -23.98 -2.17 11.39
C VAL A 88 -23.66 -3.19 12.50
N GLY A 89 -24.67 -3.68 13.21
CA GLY A 89 -24.47 -4.62 14.30
C GLY A 89 -23.62 -4.04 15.43
N PHE A 90 -22.72 -4.86 15.99
CA PHE A 90 -21.80 -4.46 17.05
C PHE A 90 -20.41 -4.06 16.56
N THR A 91 -20.28 -3.67 15.29
CA THR A 91 -18.99 -3.28 14.72
C THR A 91 -18.59 -1.91 15.25
N PHE A 92 -17.44 -1.85 15.92
CA PHE A 92 -17.01 -0.66 16.69
C PHE A 92 -16.93 0.62 15.86
N TRP A 93 -16.05 0.65 14.83
CA TRP A 93 -15.81 1.86 14.06
C TRP A 93 -17.06 2.42 13.36
N PRO A 94 -17.91 1.62 12.72
CA PRO A 94 -19.16 2.11 12.19
C PRO A 94 -20.11 2.69 13.25
N MET A 95 -20.04 2.19 14.49
CA MET A 95 -20.89 2.71 15.58
C MET A 95 -20.43 4.06 16.12
N VAL A 96 -19.14 4.39 16.03
CA VAL A 96 -18.57 5.63 16.60
C VAL A 96 -19.31 6.88 16.12
N PRO A 97 -19.43 7.20 14.81
CA PRO A 97 -20.15 8.39 14.36
C PRO A 97 -21.66 8.33 14.65
N ARG A 98 -22.23 7.11 14.77
CA ARG A 98 -23.67 6.92 15.04
C ARG A 98 -24.03 7.15 16.49
N LEU A 99 -23.18 6.76 17.44
CA LEU A 99 -23.52 6.76 18.86
C LEU A 99 -22.75 7.79 19.69
N ALA A 100 -21.45 8.00 19.45
CA ALA A 100 -20.63 8.86 20.32
C ALA A 100 -21.19 10.29 20.48
N PRO A 101 -21.62 10.99 19.41
CA PRO A 101 -22.22 12.31 19.55
C PRO A 101 -23.51 12.29 20.38
N PHE A 102 -24.33 11.25 20.22
CA PHE A 102 -25.58 11.12 20.98
C PHE A 102 -25.32 10.80 22.45
N LEU A 103 -24.25 10.05 22.79
CA LEU A 103 -23.86 9.85 24.20
C LEU A 103 -23.46 11.18 24.85
N VAL A 104 -22.74 12.05 24.13
CA VAL A 104 -22.40 13.41 24.61
C VAL A 104 -23.68 14.25 24.82
N ILE A 105 -24.59 14.25 23.84
CA ILE A 105 -25.85 14.94 23.92
C ILE A 105 -26.69 14.39 25.08
N GLY A 106 -26.73 13.08 25.27
CA GLY A 106 -27.43 12.42 26.39
C GLY A 106 -26.87 12.79 27.74
N LEU A 107 -25.55 12.85 27.88
CA LEU A 107 -24.90 13.34 29.10
C LEU A 107 -25.32 14.77 29.41
N LEU A 108 -25.20 15.68 28.45
CA LEU A 108 -25.59 17.09 28.61
C LEU A 108 -27.08 17.23 28.91
N ALA A 109 -27.95 16.53 28.19
CA ALA A 109 -29.40 16.54 28.40
C ALA A 109 -29.77 16.05 29.81
N SER A 110 -29.13 15.00 30.31
CA SER A 110 -29.31 14.47 31.64
C SER A 110 -28.85 15.45 32.72
N LEU A 111 -27.70 16.10 32.55
CA LEU A 111 -27.19 17.13 33.46
C LEU A 111 -28.10 18.37 33.54
N LEU A 112 -28.73 18.74 32.42
CA LEU A 112 -29.61 19.92 32.34
C LEU A 112 -31.06 19.63 32.74
N HIS A 113 -31.52 18.37 32.74
CA HIS A 113 -32.89 17.97 33.04
C HIS A 113 -33.40 18.46 34.41
N PRO A 114 -32.60 18.43 35.51
CA PRO A 114 -33.06 18.96 36.80
C PRO A 114 -33.45 20.44 36.77
N TRP A 115 -32.87 21.22 35.86
CA TRP A 115 -33.24 22.64 35.72
C TRP A 115 -34.58 22.84 35.02
N LEU A 116 -34.98 21.88 34.17
CA LEU A 116 -36.30 21.88 33.52
C LEU A 116 -37.42 21.41 34.46
N THR A 117 -37.10 20.50 35.40
CA THR A 117 -38.08 19.87 36.32
C THR A 117 -38.08 20.48 37.71
N GLN A 118 -37.42 21.63 37.91
CA GLN A 118 -37.28 22.27 39.21
C GLN A 118 -36.75 21.33 40.31
N GLY A 119 -35.90 20.41 39.91
CA GLY A 119 -35.24 19.49 40.82
C GLY A 119 -36.04 18.26 41.24
N ARG A 120 -37.27 18.06 40.71
CA ARG A 120 -38.11 16.92 41.09
C ARG A 120 -37.54 15.54 40.68
N GLN A 121 -36.67 15.50 39.64
CA GLN A 121 -36.11 14.25 39.13
C GLN A 121 -34.58 14.21 39.24
N ARG A 122 -34.00 14.84 40.24
CA ARG A 122 -32.51 14.94 40.38
C ARG A 122 -31.83 13.60 40.43
N ALA A 123 -32.32 12.66 41.23
CA ALA A 123 -31.69 11.34 41.35
C ALA A 123 -31.63 10.60 40.01
N ALA A 124 -32.77 10.50 39.32
CA ALA A 124 -32.83 9.86 38.00
C ALA A 124 -31.91 10.55 36.96
N SER A 125 -31.86 11.90 36.98
CA SER A 125 -31.00 12.66 36.08
C SER A 125 -29.50 12.41 36.32
N TYR A 126 -29.08 12.42 37.60
CA TYR A 126 -27.67 12.15 37.91
C TYR A 126 -27.30 10.70 37.68
N THR A 127 -28.20 9.74 37.90
CA THR A 127 -28.00 8.35 37.49
C THR A 127 -27.83 8.25 35.98
N GLY A 128 -28.68 8.88 35.17
CA GLY A 128 -28.56 8.97 33.72
C GLY A 128 -27.22 9.59 33.30
N SER A 129 -26.83 10.70 33.93
CA SER A 129 -25.52 11.33 33.65
C SER A 129 -24.36 10.42 33.96
N ALA A 130 -24.39 9.69 35.07
CA ALA A 130 -23.37 8.73 35.45
C ALA A 130 -23.26 7.58 34.41
N VAL A 131 -24.40 7.06 33.93
CA VAL A 131 -24.45 6.04 32.89
C VAL A 131 -23.85 6.55 31.60
N PHE A 132 -24.21 7.74 31.10
CA PHE A 132 -23.64 8.32 29.90
C PHE A 132 -22.13 8.60 30.04
N ALA A 133 -21.72 9.12 31.20
CA ALA A 133 -20.29 9.33 31.47
C ALA A 133 -19.50 8.02 31.48
N ALA A 134 -20.05 6.95 32.08
CA ALA A 134 -19.45 5.63 32.07
C ALA A 134 -19.35 5.07 30.63
N LEU A 135 -20.41 5.16 29.82
CA LEU A 135 -20.40 4.71 28.42
C LEU A 135 -19.38 5.49 27.58
N LEU A 136 -19.30 6.81 27.79
CA LEU A 136 -18.29 7.63 27.14
C LEU A 136 -16.86 7.25 27.56
N ALA A 137 -16.63 6.97 28.83
CA ALA A 137 -15.33 6.52 29.33
C ALA A 137 -14.94 5.16 28.75
N VAL A 138 -15.89 4.20 28.71
CA VAL A 138 -15.68 2.89 28.07
C VAL A 138 -15.40 3.06 26.58
N GLY A 139 -16.19 3.88 25.88
CA GLY A 139 -16.00 4.16 24.46
C GLY A 139 -14.66 4.84 24.19
N ALA A 140 -14.26 5.81 25.02
CA ALA A 140 -12.97 6.48 24.92
C ALA A 140 -11.79 5.51 25.13
N ASN A 141 -11.88 4.61 26.09
CA ASN A 141 -10.88 3.56 26.28
C ASN A 141 -10.84 2.60 25.07
N ALA A 142 -12.01 2.23 24.55
CA ALA A 142 -12.11 1.34 23.39
C ALA A 142 -11.50 1.96 22.11
N LEU A 143 -11.44 3.29 21.98
CA LEU A 143 -10.76 3.93 20.86
C LEU A 143 -9.28 3.54 20.73
N PHE A 144 -8.62 3.20 21.84
CA PHE A 144 -7.19 2.83 21.88
C PHE A 144 -6.95 1.31 21.80
N THR A 145 -7.99 0.52 21.61
CA THR A 145 -7.86 -0.92 21.38
C THR A 145 -8.03 -1.25 19.89
N PRO A 146 -7.27 -2.21 19.33
CA PRO A 146 -7.49 -2.65 17.97
C PRO A 146 -8.87 -3.31 17.81
N HIS A 147 -9.59 -2.93 16.75
CA HIS A 147 -10.89 -3.52 16.39
C HIS A 147 -10.82 -4.20 15.02
N GLY A 148 -11.68 -5.18 14.78
CA GLY A 148 -11.65 -5.98 13.57
C GLY A 148 -10.49 -6.97 13.53
N VAL A 149 -9.97 -7.35 14.69
CA VAL A 149 -8.86 -8.32 14.80
C VAL A 149 -9.39 -9.74 14.63
N LEU A 150 -8.79 -10.48 13.71
CA LEU A 150 -8.85 -11.93 13.65
C LEU A 150 -7.56 -12.46 14.29
N GLU A 151 -7.68 -13.17 15.40
CA GLU A 151 -6.52 -13.71 16.09
C GLU A 151 -6.07 -15.06 15.52
N GLY A 152 -4.78 -15.21 15.27
CA GLY A 152 -4.16 -16.46 14.89
C GLY A 152 -3.94 -17.37 16.11
N LYS A 153 -3.61 -18.63 15.84
CA LYS A 153 -3.23 -19.59 16.88
C LYS A 153 -1.73 -19.81 16.85
N PRO A 154 -1.08 -19.99 18.00
CA PRO A 154 0.32 -20.38 18.02
C PRO A 154 0.52 -21.66 17.20
N LEU A 155 1.56 -21.65 16.36
CA LEU A 155 1.98 -22.87 15.69
C LEU A 155 2.58 -23.83 16.73
N PRO A 156 2.38 -25.15 16.56
CA PRO A 156 3.18 -26.12 17.31
C PRO A 156 4.65 -25.76 17.12
N VAL A 157 5.44 -25.75 18.19
CA VAL A 157 6.88 -25.53 18.10
C VAL A 157 7.42 -26.56 17.12
N ALA A 158 7.85 -26.11 15.94
CA ALA A 158 8.50 -26.97 14.98
C ALA A 158 9.74 -27.54 15.65
N GLN A 159 9.87 -28.87 15.68
CA GLN A 159 11.12 -29.45 16.12
C GLN A 159 12.25 -28.94 15.23
N PRO A 160 13.40 -28.57 15.79
CA PRO A 160 14.56 -28.18 15.02
C PRO A 160 14.96 -29.35 14.12
N GLY A 161 14.69 -29.30 12.87
CA GLY A 161 14.87 -30.43 11.98
C GLY A 161 14.67 -30.13 10.52
N THR A 162 15.33 -29.10 10.03
CA THR A 162 15.85 -29.01 8.67
C THR A 162 17.11 -28.16 8.76
N ASP A 163 18.25 -28.83 8.83
CA ASP A 163 19.56 -28.20 8.74
C ASP A 163 19.67 -27.51 7.38
N ILE A 164 19.28 -26.24 7.30
CA ILE A 164 19.75 -25.38 6.25
C ILE A 164 21.22 -25.12 6.58
N PRO A 165 22.15 -25.43 5.69
CA PRO A 165 23.57 -25.22 5.97
C PRO A 165 23.82 -23.78 6.41
N GLN A 166 24.48 -23.61 7.53
CA GLN A 166 24.71 -22.31 8.19
C GLN A 166 25.46 -21.31 7.29
N GLU A 167 26.15 -21.79 6.28
CA GLU A 167 26.87 -21.01 5.28
C GLU A 167 25.96 -20.36 4.21
N GLN A 168 24.75 -20.89 3.95
CA GLN A 168 23.79 -20.31 3.00
C GLN A 168 22.86 -19.24 3.61
N VAL A 169 22.95 -18.99 4.90
CA VAL A 169 21.92 -18.29 5.68
C VAL A 169 22.30 -16.84 5.99
N ALA A 170 23.52 -16.39 5.66
CA ALA A 170 24.08 -15.16 6.26
C ALA A 170 23.71 -13.87 5.53
N ASP A 171 23.65 -13.88 4.21
CA ASP A 171 23.56 -12.67 3.38
C ASP A 171 22.13 -12.36 2.89
N TRP A 172 21.80 -11.08 2.82
CA TRP A 172 20.59 -10.58 2.14
C TRP A 172 20.98 -9.99 0.79
N SER A 173 21.28 -10.86 -0.19
CA SER A 173 21.96 -10.49 -1.44
C SER A 173 21.03 -9.98 -2.55
N HIS A 174 19.70 -10.11 -2.39
CA HIS A 174 18.68 -9.71 -3.37
C HIS A 174 17.66 -8.76 -2.75
N TYR A 175 16.97 -7.98 -3.59
CA TYR A 175 15.87 -7.10 -3.15
C TYR A 175 14.82 -7.85 -2.33
N GLY A 176 14.40 -9.02 -2.78
CA GLY A 176 13.46 -9.90 -2.08
C GLY A 176 14.11 -10.95 -1.17
N SER A 177 15.31 -10.69 -0.65
CA SER A 177 16.17 -11.63 0.09
C SER A 177 16.85 -12.67 -0.81
N ASN A 178 16.11 -13.33 -1.67
CA ASN A 178 16.54 -14.43 -2.52
C ASN A 178 15.91 -14.32 -3.93
N PRO A 179 16.33 -15.16 -4.90
CA PRO A 179 15.75 -15.21 -6.24
C PRO A 179 14.24 -15.41 -6.28
N ALA A 180 13.71 -16.17 -5.33
CA ALA A 180 12.29 -16.47 -5.21
C ALA A 180 11.44 -15.30 -4.67
N GLY A 181 12.06 -14.23 -4.17
CA GLY A 181 11.37 -13.04 -3.69
C GLY A 181 10.56 -13.26 -2.42
N THR A 182 10.92 -14.25 -1.59
CA THR A 182 10.14 -14.64 -0.40
C THR A 182 10.30 -13.68 0.78
N ARG A 183 11.29 -12.77 0.76
CA ARG A 183 11.64 -11.86 1.86
C ARG A 183 11.82 -12.59 3.19
N TYR A 184 12.33 -13.79 3.11
CA TYR A 184 12.64 -14.68 4.23
C TYR A 184 14.13 -14.74 4.47
N SER A 185 14.51 -14.81 5.74
CA SER A 185 15.85 -15.15 6.20
C SER A 185 15.75 -16.23 7.26
N ALA A 186 16.51 -17.28 7.13
CA ALA A 186 16.52 -18.38 8.12
C ALA A 186 17.18 -18.00 9.46
N LEU A 187 17.69 -16.78 9.61
CA LEU A 187 18.28 -16.27 10.83
C LEU A 187 17.29 -16.32 12.00
N ASP A 188 17.75 -16.76 13.15
CA ASP A 188 16.93 -17.01 14.33
C ASP A 188 17.57 -16.56 15.66
N GLN A 189 18.63 -15.76 15.63
CA GLN A 189 19.25 -15.20 16.84
C GLN A 189 18.30 -14.24 17.56
N ILE A 190 17.53 -13.44 16.80
CA ILE A 190 16.44 -12.63 17.34
C ILE A 190 15.21 -13.53 17.39
N THR A 191 14.76 -13.85 18.61
CA THR A 191 13.64 -14.75 18.89
C THR A 191 12.46 -14.00 19.47
N LYS A 192 11.30 -14.67 19.57
CA LYS A 192 10.10 -14.11 20.22
C LYS A 192 10.33 -13.78 21.71
N ASP A 193 11.31 -14.42 22.35
CA ASP A 193 11.61 -14.24 23.78
C ASP A 193 12.65 -13.14 24.07
N ASN A 194 13.36 -12.64 23.04
CA ASN A 194 14.39 -11.62 23.21
C ASN A 194 14.22 -10.40 22.30
N VAL A 195 13.22 -10.39 21.41
CA VAL A 195 12.99 -9.28 20.46
C VAL A 195 12.68 -7.96 21.16
N ASP A 196 12.15 -8.01 22.38
CA ASP A 196 11.89 -6.85 23.22
C ASP A 196 13.17 -6.12 23.67
N GLN A 197 14.32 -6.78 23.57
CA GLN A 197 15.64 -6.24 23.91
C GLN A 197 16.32 -5.53 22.73
N LEU A 198 15.69 -5.50 21.56
CA LEU A 198 16.25 -4.81 20.39
C LEU A 198 16.50 -3.33 20.68
N GLN A 199 17.70 -2.89 20.36
CA GLN A 199 18.13 -1.50 20.45
C GLN A 199 18.81 -1.06 19.16
N VAL A 200 18.90 0.25 18.95
CA VAL A 200 19.65 0.81 17.82
C VAL A 200 21.12 0.47 17.99
N ALA A 201 21.68 -0.26 17.03
CA ALA A 201 23.09 -0.60 16.98
C ALA A 201 23.89 0.54 16.32
N TRP A 202 23.41 1.02 15.17
CA TRP A 202 24.00 2.15 14.47
C TRP A 202 22.97 2.92 13.66
N THR A 203 23.28 4.15 13.32
CA THR A 203 22.48 5.02 12.46
C THR A 203 23.38 5.75 11.49
N TYR A 204 23.06 5.68 10.21
CA TYR A 204 23.73 6.44 9.17
C TYR A 204 22.78 7.48 8.56
N ARG A 205 23.32 8.65 8.18
CA ARG A 205 22.59 9.71 7.48
C ARG A 205 23.12 9.83 6.06
N THR A 206 22.26 9.66 5.06
CA THR A 206 22.68 9.70 3.65
C THR A 206 23.02 11.11 3.16
N GLY A 207 22.58 12.14 3.89
CA GLY A 207 22.71 13.54 3.48
C GLY A 207 21.75 13.98 2.37
N GLU A 208 20.79 13.11 1.97
CA GLU A 208 19.80 13.42 0.94
C GLU A 208 18.38 13.31 1.52
N ILE A 209 17.69 14.44 1.64
CA ILE A 209 16.28 14.46 2.05
C ILE A 209 15.41 14.45 0.79
N ALA A 210 14.47 13.51 0.71
CA ALA A 210 13.54 13.43 -0.41
C ALA A 210 12.61 14.65 -0.45
N GLU A 211 12.55 15.33 -1.60
CA GLU A 211 11.73 16.53 -1.81
C GLU A 211 10.52 16.23 -2.69
N GLY A 212 9.45 16.99 -2.52
CA GLY A 212 8.24 16.87 -3.33
C GLY A 212 7.61 15.48 -3.25
N ALA A 213 7.45 14.83 -4.39
CA ALA A 213 6.91 13.48 -4.51
C ALA A 213 7.99 12.38 -4.48
N SER A 214 9.26 12.74 -4.26
CA SER A 214 10.35 11.77 -4.10
C SER A 214 10.22 11.03 -2.77
N GLU A 215 10.64 9.76 -2.74
CA GLU A 215 10.47 8.89 -1.57
C GLU A 215 11.64 7.92 -1.42
N TYR A 216 12.01 7.65 -0.17
CA TYR A 216 12.83 6.50 0.18
C TYR A 216 11.96 5.23 0.19
N GLN A 217 12.25 4.30 -0.71
CA GLN A 217 11.52 3.03 -0.83
C GLN A 217 12.48 1.82 -0.85
N ASN A 218 13.77 2.05 -0.61
CA ASN A 218 14.78 1.04 -0.85
C ASN A 218 14.87 0.01 0.27
N THR A 219 14.98 -1.25 -0.13
CA THR A 219 15.48 -2.34 0.71
C THR A 219 16.99 -2.43 0.48
N PRO A 220 17.83 -2.20 1.48
CA PRO A 220 19.27 -2.44 1.35
C PRO A 220 19.56 -3.92 1.09
N ILE A 221 20.69 -4.21 0.48
CA ILE A 221 21.24 -5.57 0.43
C ILE A 221 22.50 -5.64 1.30
N GLN A 222 22.83 -6.83 1.76
CA GLN A 222 24.06 -7.06 2.51
C GLN A 222 24.79 -8.28 1.90
N VAL A 223 26.08 -8.10 1.64
CA VAL A 223 26.96 -9.16 1.16
C VAL A 223 28.29 -9.09 1.92
N GLY A 224 28.67 -10.17 2.57
CA GLY A 224 29.81 -10.20 3.47
C GLY A 224 29.68 -9.17 4.59
N ASN A 225 30.71 -8.36 4.85
CA ASN A 225 30.62 -7.30 5.87
C ASN A 225 30.24 -5.93 5.30
N THR A 226 29.42 -5.86 4.27
CA THR A 226 29.02 -4.59 3.63
C THR A 226 27.52 -4.53 3.37
N VAL A 227 26.89 -3.46 3.84
CA VAL A 227 25.51 -3.09 3.50
C VAL A 227 25.53 -2.09 2.36
N TYR A 228 24.80 -2.38 1.29
CA TYR A 228 24.63 -1.47 0.15
C TYR A 228 23.22 -0.92 0.12
N THR A 229 23.12 0.39 -0.02
CA THR A 229 21.83 1.10 -0.05
C THR A 229 21.84 2.16 -1.15
N CYS A 230 20.65 2.66 -1.52
CA CYS A 230 20.55 3.74 -2.49
C CYS A 230 19.63 4.88 -2.00
N THR A 231 19.85 6.07 -2.55
CA THR A 231 19.02 7.25 -2.28
C THR A 231 17.99 7.48 -3.39
N PRO A 232 16.98 8.33 -3.18
CA PRO A 232 16.02 8.68 -4.22
C PRO A 232 16.64 9.17 -5.54
N THR A 233 17.77 9.88 -5.49
CA THR A 233 18.50 10.32 -6.69
C THR A 233 19.51 9.29 -7.20
N SER A 234 19.36 8.04 -6.80
CA SER A 234 20.17 6.90 -7.25
C SER A 234 21.64 6.91 -6.82
N LYS A 235 22.03 7.66 -5.80
CA LYS A 235 23.34 7.48 -5.17
C LYS A 235 23.41 6.08 -4.58
N VAL A 236 24.57 5.44 -4.69
CA VAL A 236 24.84 4.14 -4.05
C VAL A 236 25.82 4.36 -2.90
N ILE A 237 25.50 3.76 -1.77
CA ILE A 237 26.29 3.92 -0.54
C ILE A 237 26.61 2.55 0.01
N ALA A 238 27.89 2.30 0.29
CA ALA A 238 28.35 1.12 0.99
C ALA A 238 28.71 1.47 2.43
N LEU A 239 28.12 0.72 3.37
CA LEU A 239 28.33 0.88 4.80
C LEU A 239 28.99 -0.36 5.37
N ASP A 240 29.78 -0.19 6.39
CA ASP A 240 30.25 -1.29 7.23
C ASP A 240 29.05 -1.91 7.94
N ALA A 241 28.95 -3.23 7.92
CA ALA A 241 27.78 -3.92 8.42
C ALA A 241 27.63 -3.89 9.96
N ASP A 242 28.74 -3.75 10.68
CA ASP A 242 28.73 -3.73 12.15
C ASP A 242 28.64 -2.32 12.73
N SER A 243 29.30 -1.34 12.12
CA SER A 243 29.39 0.04 12.64
C SER A 243 28.48 1.03 11.91
N GLY A 244 28.01 0.72 10.69
CA GLY A 244 27.31 1.68 9.85
C GLY A 244 28.19 2.79 9.28
N GLU A 245 29.51 2.70 9.44
CA GLU A 245 30.44 3.68 8.86
C GLU A 245 30.45 3.60 7.34
N GLN A 246 30.48 4.74 6.68
CA GLN A 246 30.53 4.80 5.21
C GLN A 246 31.88 4.32 4.70
N ARG A 247 31.87 3.24 3.90
CA ARG A 247 33.06 2.77 3.19
C ARG A 247 33.31 3.58 1.92
N TRP A 248 32.25 3.80 1.15
CA TRP A 248 32.27 4.64 -0.05
C TRP A 248 30.87 5.12 -0.42
N MET A 249 30.82 6.15 -1.27
CA MET A 249 29.58 6.64 -1.91
C MET A 249 29.86 6.90 -3.38
N PHE A 250 28.97 6.43 -4.25
CA PHE A 250 28.95 6.74 -5.67
C PHE A 250 27.74 7.61 -6.00
N ASP A 251 27.97 8.76 -6.64
CA ASP A 251 26.91 9.67 -7.09
C ASP A 251 26.85 9.64 -8.64
N PRO A 252 25.80 9.03 -9.23
CA PRO A 252 25.64 8.95 -10.67
C PRO A 252 25.29 10.29 -11.32
N LYS A 253 24.98 11.34 -10.55
CA LYS A 253 24.56 12.67 -11.01
C LYS A 253 23.52 12.59 -12.13
N PRO A 254 22.32 12.04 -11.86
CA PRO A 254 21.31 11.89 -12.88
C PRO A 254 20.84 13.24 -13.41
N HIS A 255 20.58 13.33 -14.72
CA HIS A 255 20.21 14.58 -15.37
C HIS A 255 18.69 14.84 -15.26
N ASN A 256 18.33 16.10 -15.04
CA ASN A 256 16.94 16.65 -15.17
C ASN A 256 15.82 15.96 -14.37
N ILE A 257 16.11 15.40 -13.21
CA ILE A 257 15.11 14.71 -12.43
C ILE A 257 14.68 15.60 -11.27
N LYS A 258 13.52 16.24 -11.41
CA LYS A 258 12.94 17.11 -10.35
C LYS A 258 11.74 16.54 -9.64
N THR A 259 11.20 15.40 -10.10
CA THR A 259 9.95 14.86 -9.59
C THR A 259 9.99 13.34 -9.51
N TRP A 260 9.43 12.77 -8.45
CA TRP A 260 9.18 11.33 -8.28
C TRP A 260 10.43 10.44 -8.17
N ASN A 261 11.54 10.96 -7.69
CA ASN A 261 12.78 10.19 -7.55
C ASN A 261 12.59 9.04 -6.55
N ARG A 262 12.98 7.84 -6.97
CA ARG A 262 12.91 6.62 -6.17
C ARG A 262 14.03 5.67 -6.57
N CYS A 263 14.57 5.00 -5.57
CA CYS A 263 15.34 3.79 -5.74
C CYS A 263 14.77 2.76 -4.79
N ARG A 264 14.36 1.57 -5.26
CA ARG A 264 13.90 0.50 -4.38
C ARG A 264 15.00 -0.45 -3.96
N GLY A 265 16.17 -0.41 -4.58
CA GLY A 265 17.31 -1.20 -4.22
C GLY A 265 18.34 -1.28 -5.32
N VAL A 266 19.45 -1.88 -4.98
CA VAL A 266 20.55 -2.27 -5.89
C VAL A 266 20.63 -3.77 -5.96
N SER A 267 21.44 -4.32 -6.89
CA SER A 267 21.69 -5.76 -6.94
C SER A 267 23.19 -6.03 -6.92
N TYR A 268 23.53 -7.26 -6.57
CA TYR A 268 24.90 -7.72 -6.48
C TYR A 268 25.19 -8.74 -7.57
N TYR A 269 26.39 -8.67 -8.15
CA TYR A 269 26.87 -9.61 -9.13
C TYR A 269 28.33 -9.99 -8.85
N GLU A 270 28.62 -11.29 -8.88
CA GLU A 270 29.97 -11.84 -8.71
C GLU A 270 30.19 -12.92 -9.75
N PRO A 271 30.86 -12.62 -10.90
CA PRO A 271 31.04 -13.55 -11.99
C PRO A 271 31.59 -14.91 -11.56
N ALA A 272 32.54 -14.89 -10.63
CA ALA A 272 33.21 -16.11 -10.15
C ALA A 272 32.29 -17.08 -9.36
N LYS A 273 31.12 -16.60 -8.92
CA LYS A 273 30.12 -17.40 -8.16
C LYS A 273 28.94 -17.86 -9.02
N VAL A 274 28.93 -17.55 -10.29
CA VAL A 274 27.84 -18.00 -11.18
C VAL A 274 28.09 -19.46 -11.56
N GLU A 275 27.28 -20.36 -11.01
CA GLU A 275 27.46 -21.80 -11.18
C GLU A 275 27.12 -22.27 -12.60
N HIS A 276 26.10 -21.66 -13.24
CA HIS A 276 25.64 -22.06 -14.57
C HIS A 276 25.45 -20.82 -15.47
N PRO A 277 26.56 -20.16 -15.91
CA PRO A 277 26.43 -18.99 -16.80
C PRO A 277 25.78 -19.37 -18.11
N LEU A 278 24.95 -18.49 -18.63
CA LEU A 278 24.40 -18.63 -19.97
C LEU A 278 25.46 -18.29 -21.00
N VAL A 279 25.49 -19.04 -22.09
CA VAL A 279 26.46 -18.84 -23.18
C VAL A 279 25.76 -18.14 -24.35
N PHE A 280 26.26 -16.97 -24.71
CA PHE A 280 25.76 -16.17 -25.83
C PHE A 280 26.82 -16.10 -26.91
N THR A 281 26.58 -16.76 -28.02
CA THR A 281 27.55 -16.85 -29.12
C THR A 281 27.62 -15.60 -29.99
N ASP A 282 26.64 -14.72 -29.88
CA ASP A 282 26.52 -13.47 -30.62
C ASP A 282 27.00 -12.23 -29.85
N LEU A 283 27.46 -12.42 -28.60
CA LEU A 283 28.05 -11.36 -27.81
C LEU A 283 29.58 -11.38 -27.84
N LYS A 284 30.15 -10.21 -27.54
CA LYS A 284 31.60 -10.15 -27.34
C LYS A 284 32.01 -10.98 -26.12
N PRO A 285 33.10 -11.70 -26.18
CA PRO A 285 33.63 -12.33 -24.97
C PRO A 285 33.87 -11.27 -23.89
N ALA A 286 33.54 -11.61 -22.67
CA ALA A 286 33.89 -10.77 -21.51
C ALA A 286 35.40 -10.51 -21.54
N ALA A 287 35.79 -9.25 -21.34
CA ALA A 287 37.21 -8.94 -21.14
C ALA A 287 37.67 -9.76 -19.93
N THR A 288 38.84 -10.43 -20.07
CA THR A 288 39.42 -11.14 -18.92
C THR A 288 39.58 -10.12 -17.79
N ALA A 289 38.78 -10.26 -16.75
CA ALA A 289 38.78 -9.35 -15.60
C ALA A 289 40.22 -9.24 -15.09
N GLN A 290 40.77 -8.01 -15.07
CA GLN A 290 42.04 -7.77 -14.39
C GLN A 290 41.85 -8.22 -12.95
N ALA A 291 42.68 -9.13 -12.48
CA ALA A 291 42.57 -9.70 -11.17
C ALA A 291 42.43 -8.60 -10.10
N GLY A 292 41.29 -8.54 -9.48
CA GLY A 292 40.97 -7.64 -8.32
C GLY A 292 40.08 -6.44 -8.61
N VAL A 293 39.97 -5.96 -9.86
CA VAL A 293 39.08 -4.81 -10.17
C VAL A 293 37.75 -5.33 -10.72
N CYS A 294 36.62 -4.90 -10.13
CA CYS A 294 35.27 -5.31 -10.52
C CYS A 294 35.03 -6.84 -10.49
N ALA A 295 35.76 -7.55 -9.63
CA ALA A 295 35.49 -8.95 -9.35
C ALA A 295 34.14 -9.16 -8.65
N ARG A 296 33.64 -8.14 -7.97
CA ARG A 296 32.32 -8.04 -7.32
C ARG A 296 31.70 -6.71 -7.72
N ARG A 297 30.47 -6.73 -8.13
CA ARG A 297 29.81 -5.58 -8.74
C ARG A 297 28.48 -5.26 -8.07
N ILE A 298 28.19 -3.96 -7.89
CA ILE A 298 26.86 -3.45 -7.58
C ILE A 298 26.23 -2.99 -8.88
N VAL A 299 25.08 -3.55 -9.17
CA VAL A 299 24.27 -3.21 -10.34
C VAL A 299 23.21 -2.21 -9.93
N GLN A 300 23.18 -1.05 -10.60
CA GLN A 300 22.26 0.04 -10.31
C GLN A 300 21.58 0.54 -11.57
N VAL A 301 20.32 0.91 -11.46
CA VAL A 301 19.58 1.67 -12.47
C VAL A 301 19.28 3.07 -11.96
N THR A 302 19.29 4.04 -12.85
CA THR A 302 19.05 5.43 -12.50
C THR A 302 17.72 5.95 -13.02
N MET A 303 17.24 7.02 -12.41
CA MET A 303 16.00 7.68 -12.83
C MET A 303 16.10 8.31 -14.23
N ASP A 304 17.30 8.60 -14.71
CA ASP A 304 17.58 9.05 -16.09
C ASP A 304 17.88 7.91 -17.05
N ALA A 305 17.41 6.70 -16.73
CA ALA A 305 17.46 5.50 -17.56
C ALA A 305 18.88 5.07 -18.00
N ARG A 306 19.82 5.00 -17.06
CA ARG A 306 21.12 4.35 -17.23
C ARG A 306 21.19 3.08 -16.38
N LEU A 307 21.81 2.03 -16.92
CA LEU A 307 22.25 0.85 -16.18
C LEU A 307 23.73 1.02 -15.85
N LEU A 308 24.10 0.86 -14.59
CA LEU A 308 25.47 1.08 -14.09
C LEU A 308 25.99 -0.16 -13.40
N GLU A 309 27.28 -0.43 -13.55
CA GLU A 309 28.01 -1.34 -12.70
C GLU A 309 29.16 -0.64 -11.97
N ILE A 310 29.22 -0.92 -10.67
CA ILE A 310 30.12 -0.26 -9.73
C ILE A 310 30.89 -1.36 -8.98
N ASP A 311 32.21 -1.21 -8.88
CA ASP A 311 33.03 -2.11 -8.07
C ASP A 311 32.56 -2.07 -6.60
N ALA A 312 32.17 -3.22 -6.10
CA ALA A 312 31.55 -3.35 -4.76
C ALA A 312 32.52 -2.99 -3.62
N GLN A 313 33.83 -3.03 -3.84
CA GLN A 313 34.84 -2.70 -2.84
C GLN A 313 35.19 -1.22 -2.82
N THR A 314 35.28 -0.59 -3.99
CA THR A 314 35.85 0.75 -4.14
C THR A 314 34.82 1.83 -4.48
N GLY A 315 33.62 1.46 -4.95
CA GLY A 315 32.61 2.41 -5.42
C GLY A 315 32.94 3.04 -6.78
N LYS A 316 33.92 2.54 -7.52
CA LYS A 316 34.30 3.07 -8.82
C LYS A 316 33.50 2.37 -9.93
N PRO A 317 33.18 3.05 -11.05
CA PRO A 317 32.58 2.40 -12.21
C PRO A 317 33.44 1.24 -12.73
N CYS A 318 32.78 0.17 -13.17
CA CYS A 318 33.44 -0.95 -13.86
C CYS A 318 33.62 -0.60 -15.31
N GLU A 319 34.82 -0.15 -15.72
CA GLU A 319 35.10 0.38 -17.05
C GLU A 319 34.94 -0.65 -18.17
N ASP A 320 34.95 -1.94 -17.84
CA ASP A 320 34.72 -3.07 -18.76
C ASP A 320 33.25 -3.33 -19.06
N PHE A 321 32.33 -2.63 -18.38
CA PHE A 321 30.89 -2.75 -18.56
C PHE A 321 30.32 -1.57 -19.37
N GLY A 322 29.65 -1.87 -20.51
CA GLY A 322 29.05 -0.88 -21.40
C GLY A 322 30.04 0.19 -21.88
N ASP A 323 29.65 1.46 -21.80
CA ASP A 323 30.56 2.60 -22.02
C ASP A 323 31.01 3.12 -20.65
N LYS A 324 32.23 2.73 -20.25
CA LYS A 324 32.88 3.16 -18.98
C LYS A 324 32.02 2.95 -17.73
N GLY A 325 31.42 1.79 -17.61
CA GLY A 325 30.58 1.40 -16.47
C GLY A 325 29.09 1.71 -16.63
N ALA A 326 28.64 2.12 -17.81
CA ALA A 326 27.27 2.53 -18.05
C ALA A 326 26.69 2.01 -19.37
N VAL A 327 25.39 1.70 -19.36
CA VAL A 327 24.59 1.43 -20.57
C VAL A 327 23.44 2.43 -20.63
N ASP A 328 23.25 3.07 -21.79
CA ASP A 328 22.10 3.93 -22.06
C ASP A 328 20.86 3.08 -22.35
N LEU A 329 19.89 3.14 -21.43
CA LEU A 329 18.64 2.39 -21.54
C LEU A 329 17.56 3.12 -22.35
N THR A 330 17.81 4.32 -22.87
CA THR A 330 16.85 5.04 -23.73
C THR A 330 16.87 4.57 -25.18
N GLN A 331 17.87 3.77 -25.56
CA GLN A 331 18.02 3.26 -26.92
C GLN A 331 16.78 2.46 -27.36
N GLY A 332 16.26 2.79 -28.54
CA GLY A 332 15.08 2.17 -29.13
C GLY A 332 13.73 2.61 -28.54
N LEU A 333 13.71 3.48 -27.52
CA LEU A 333 12.47 3.96 -26.90
C LEU A 333 11.86 5.21 -27.58
N GLY A 334 12.62 5.87 -28.46
CA GLY A 334 12.22 7.13 -29.06
C GLY A 334 12.22 8.28 -28.03
N LYS A 335 11.18 9.10 -28.03
CA LYS A 335 11.07 10.24 -27.12
C LYS A 335 10.75 9.76 -25.69
N VAL A 336 11.66 9.97 -24.76
CA VAL A 336 11.54 9.56 -23.35
C VAL A 336 11.49 10.72 -22.37
N MET A 337 11.70 11.96 -22.84
CA MET A 337 11.71 13.16 -22.00
C MET A 337 11.32 14.39 -22.81
N GLU A 338 10.51 15.28 -22.21
CA GLU A 338 10.35 16.68 -22.62
C GLU A 338 10.72 17.59 -21.45
N ASN A 339 9.72 17.97 -20.65
CA ASN A 339 9.88 18.75 -19.43
C ASN A 339 9.85 17.88 -18.18
N VAL A 340 9.42 16.63 -18.31
CA VAL A 340 9.38 15.58 -17.27
C VAL A 340 9.81 14.26 -17.90
N PRO A 341 10.43 13.34 -17.14
CA PRO A 341 10.76 12.03 -17.66
C PRO A 341 9.47 11.23 -17.92
N TYR A 342 9.35 10.69 -19.15
CA TYR A 342 8.29 9.74 -19.50
C TYR A 342 8.66 8.29 -19.20
N TYR A 343 9.95 8.03 -18.96
CA TYR A 343 10.50 6.71 -18.73
C TYR A 343 11.62 6.76 -17.69
N ALA A 344 11.59 5.86 -16.73
CA ALA A 344 12.57 5.79 -15.66
C ALA A 344 12.64 4.37 -15.08
N TYR A 345 13.57 4.16 -14.14
CA TYR A 345 13.68 2.92 -13.40
C TYR A 345 13.53 3.20 -11.91
N THR A 346 12.59 2.51 -11.28
CA THR A 346 12.29 2.68 -9.85
C THR A 346 12.63 1.44 -9.02
N SER A 347 12.62 0.26 -9.64
CA SER A 347 12.84 -1.02 -8.96
C SER A 347 14.28 -1.50 -9.10
N ALA A 348 14.71 -2.32 -8.13
CA ALA A 348 16.03 -2.94 -8.16
C ALA A 348 16.20 -3.78 -9.45
N PRO A 349 17.36 -3.72 -10.14
CA PRO A 349 17.68 -4.63 -11.21
C PRO A 349 17.54 -6.08 -10.75
N THR A 350 17.14 -6.98 -11.63
CA THR A 350 17.16 -8.42 -11.31
C THR A 350 18.36 -9.05 -11.96
N VAL A 351 19.25 -9.60 -11.14
CA VAL A 351 20.42 -10.32 -11.59
C VAL A 351 20.20 -11.81 -11.39
N SER A 352 20.26 -12.58 -12.47
CA SER A 352 20.17 -14.03 -12.45
C SER A 352 21.25 -14.60 -13.35
N ARG A 353 22.04 -15.52 -12.82
CA ARG A 353 23.23 -16.03 -13.49
C ARG A 353 24.14 -14.86 -13.97
N ASN A 354 24.39 -14.74 -15.27
CA ASN A 354 25.12 -13.62 -15.88
C ASN A 354 24.21 -12.67 -16.69
N LEU A 355 22.92 -12.55 -16.29
CA LEU A 355 21.94 -11.64 -16.89
C LEU A 355 21.49 -10.58 -15.92
N ILE A 356 21.31 -9.37 -16.42
CA ILE A 356 20.58 -8.28 -15.76
C ILE A 356 19.27 -8.08 -16.51
N ILE A 357 18.13 -8.38 -15.87
CA ILE A 357 16.80 -8.28 -16.46
C ILE A 357 16.11 -7.03 -15.94
N LEU A 358 15.61 -6.20 -16.85
CA LEU A 358 15.07 -4.88 -16.56
C LEU A 358 13.72 -4.65 -17.25
N GLY A 359 12.77 -4.11 -16.50
CA GLY A 359 11.57 -3.45 -17.03
C GLY A 359 11.51 -2.03 -16.51
N GLY A 360 11.05 -1.09 -17.32
CA GLY A 360 10.98 0.31 -16.97
C GLY A 360 9.64 0.73 -16.42
N TRP A 361 9.63 1.82 -15.67
CA TRP A 361 8.43 2.54 -15.32
C TRP A 361 8.11 3.56 -16.41
N VAL A 362 6.89 3.53 -16.93
CA VAL A 362 6.36 4.51 -17.88
C VAL A 362 5.43 5.43 -17.12
N PHE A 363 5.48 6.73 -17.41
CA PHE A 363 4.69 7.72 -16.70
C PHE A 363 3.18 7.59 -17.01
N ASP A 364 2.36 7.47 -15.99
CA ASP A 364 0.94 7.14 -16.11
C ASP A 364 0.11 8.28 -16.72
N GLY A 365 -0.95 7.94 -17.48
CA GLY A 365 -2.06 8.81 -17.86
C GLY A 365 -1.73 9.97 -18.77
N ARG A 366 -0.60 9.99 -19.45
CA ARG A 366 -0.24 11.13 -20.30
C ARG A 366 -0.77 11.05 -21.71
N SER A 367 -0.52 9.93 -22.38
CA SER A 367 -0.75 9.85 -23.83
C SER A 367 -0.90 8.41 -24.30
N THR A 368 -1.50 8.23 -25.45
CA THR A 368 -1.47 6.98 -26.23
C THR A 368 -0.16 6.77 -26.98
N ASP A 369 0.80 7.66 -26.83
CA ASP A 369 2.13 7.58 -27.45
C ASP A 369 3.25 7.65 -26.38
N GLU A 370 3.07 6.91 -25.29
CA GLU A 370 4.09 6.77 -24.24
C GLU A 370 5.24 5.87 -24.70
N PRO A 371 6.44 5.95 -24.09
CA PRO A 371 7.51 5.01 -24.35
C PRO A 371 7.09 3.55 -24.19
N SER A 372 7.85 2.64 -24.81
CA SER A 372 7.59 1.21 -24.70
C SER A 372 7.87 0.69 -23.29
N GLY A 373 7.02 -0.22 -22.82
CA GLY A 373 7.29 -1.04 -21.63
C GLY A 373 8.17 -2.26 -21.91
N VAL A 374 8.96 -2.25 -22.98
CA VAL A 374 9.85 -3.34 -23.36
C VAL A 374 10.69 -3.86 -22.18
N VAL A 375 10.73 -5.17 -22.03
CA VAL A 375 11.60 -5.83 -21.05
C VAL A 375 12.87 -6.29 -21.75
N ARG A 376 14.03 -6.01 -21.15
CA ARG A 376 15.33 -6.26 -21.75
C ARG A 376 16.24 -7.00 -20.78
N ALA A 377 17.08 -7.89 -21.33
CA ALA A 377 18.18 -8.50 -20.60
C ALA A 377 19.51 -8.08 -21.18
N PHE A 378 20.43 -7.76 -20.30
CA PHE A 378 21.79 -7.38 -20.60
C PHE A 378 22.77 -8.39 -20.02
N SER A 379 23.91 -8.60 -20.68
CA SER A 379 25.00 -9.37 -20.08
C SER A 379 25.51 -8.61 -18.83
N ALA A 380 25.55 -9.29 -17.72
CA ALA A 380 26.14 -8.75 -16.49
C ALA A 380 27.68 -8.68 -16.56
N ASP A 381 28.28 -9.36 -17.52
CA ASP A 381 29.73 -9.30 -17.75
C ASP A 381 30.16 -8.11 -18.62
N THR A 382 29.30 -7.73 -19.60
CA THR A 382 29.72 -6.76 -20.65
C THR A 382 28.77 -5.56 -20.81
N GLY A 383 27.54 -5.63 -20.32
CA GLY A 383 26.51 -4.63 -20.58
C GLY A 383 25.86 -4.71 -21.95
N GLU A 384 26.23 -5.68 -22.80
CA GLU A 384 25.62 -5.85 -24.10
C GLU A 384 24.18 -6.38 -23.98
N LEU A 385 23.29 -5.92 -24.89
CA LEU A 385 21.90 -6.37 -24.95
C LEU A 385 21.83 -7.83 -25.41
N VAL A 386 21.37 -8.72 -24.52
CA VAL A 386 21.19 -10.16 -24.82
C VAL A 386 19.91 -10.41 -25.58
N TRP A 387 18.79 -9.90 -25.05
CA TRP A 387 17.49 -9.97 -25.69
C TRP A 387 16.59 -8.82 -25.30
N ALA A 388 15.61 -8.55 -26.15
CA ALA A 388 14.48 -7.69 -25.86
C ALA A 388 13.19 -8.47 -26.06
N TRP A 389 12.22 -8.19 -25.21
CA TRP A 389 10.84 -8.66 -25.36
C TRP A 389 9.96 -7.44 -25.56
N ASP A 390 9.66 -7.12 -26.83
CA ASP A 390 8.71 -6.09 -27.22
C ASP A 390 7.29 -6.69 -27.17
N LEU A 391 6.45 -6.19 -26.26
CA LEU A 391 5.13 -6.71 -26.01
C LEU A 391 4.20 -6.55 -27.23
N GLY A 392 4.41 -5.53 -28.05
CA GLY A 392 3.59 -5.25 -29.22
C GLY A 392 4.19 -5.79 -30.54
N ASN A 393 5.47 -6.20 -30.53
CA ASN A 393 6.14 -6.75 -31.70
C ASN A 393 7.14 -7.85 -31.32
N PRO A 394 6.71 -9.10 -31.13
CA PRO A 394 7.58 -10.19 -30.72
C PRO A 394 8.72 -10.53 -31.69
N ALA A 395 8.70 -9.99 -32.91
CA ALA A 395 9.80 -10.15 -33.87
C ALA A 395 11.04 -9.30 -33.52
N ILE A 396 10.87 -8.22 -32.75
CA ILE A 396 11.95 -7.40 -32.23
C ILE A 396 12.54 -8.09 -30.98
N THR A 397 13.72 -8.70 -31.19
CA THR A 397 14.41 -9.50 -30.15
C THR A 397 15.67 -8.86 -29.63
N LYS A 398 16.08 -7.77 -30.23
CA LYS A 398 17.25 -6.92 -29.91
C LYS A 398 16.80 -5.46 -30.01
N LEU A 399 17.69 -4.54 -30.36
CA LEU A 399 17.30 -3.17 -30.71
C LEU A 399 16.40 -3.16 -31.97
N PRO A 400 15.42 -2.28 -32.04
CA PRO A 400 14.66 -2.09 -33.26
C PRO A 400 15.57 -1.61 -34.41
N PRO A 401 15.15 -1.79 -35.67
CA PRO A 401 15.89 -1.26 -36.82
C PRO A 401 16.12 0.25 -36.72
N GLU A 402 17.16 0.74 -37.35
CA GLU A 402 17.50 2.17 -37.38
C GLU A 402 16.31 3.02 -37.83
N GLY A 403 16.01 4.08 -37.08
CA GLY A 403 14.87 4.98 -37.31
C GLY A 403 13.52 4.45 -36.80
N GLN A 404 13.48 3.26 -36.20
CA GLN A 404 12.32 2.69 -35.58
C GLN A 404 12.45 2.66 -34.03
N THR A 405 11.34 2.43 -33.37
CA THR A 405 11.27 2.27 -31.90
C THR A 405 10.64 0.94 -31.56
N TYR A 406 10.85 0.47 -30.33
CA TYR A 406 9.97 -0.54 -29.74
C TYR A 406 8.53 -0.05 -29.77
N THR A 407 7.57 -0.98 -29.71
CA THR A 407 6.14 -0.65 -29.70
C THR A 407 5.81 0.27 -28.52
N ARG A 408 5.25 1.44 -28.81
CA ARG A 408 4.93 2.47 -27.82
C ARG A 408 3.62 2.16 -27.10
N SER A 409 3.44 2.76 -25.91
CA SER A 409 2.25 2.61 -25.06
C SER A 409 1.86 1.16 -24.76
N THR A 410 2.86 0.30 -24.57
CA THR A 410 2.64 -1.06 -24.10
C THR A 410 2.59 -1.14 -22.58
N PRO A 411 2.01 -2.20 -21.99
CA PRO A 411 2.21 -2.49 -20.58
C PRO A 411 3.68 -2.47 -20.20
N ASN A 412 3.98 -2.10 -18.96
CA ASN A 412 5.35 -2.00 -18.47
C ASN A 412 5.55 -2.87 -17.22
N MET A 413 6.79 -3.12 -16.85
CA MET A 413 7.15 -3.82 -15.62
C MET A 413 7.93 -2.86 -14.71
N TRP A 414 7.23 -2.17 -13.81
CA TRP A 414 7.82 -1.22 -12.89
C TRP A 414 8.16 -1.82 -11.50
N SER A 415 7.85 -3.10 -11.29
CA SER A 415 8.22 -3.89 -10.12
C SER A 415 9.32 -4.90 -10.49
N SER A 416 10.07 -5.39 -9.49
CA SER A 416 11.10 -6.41 -9.74
C SER A 416 10.47 -7.76 -10.08
N PRO A 417 10.98 -8.50 -11.07
CA PRO A 417 10.57 -9.89 -11.31
C PRO A 417 11.16 -10.85 -10.27
N ALA A 418 10.61 -12.05 -10.19
CA ALA A 418 11.22 -13.21 -9.55
C ALA A 418 11.72 -14.19 -10.62
N PHE A 419 12.63 -15.10 -10.26
CA PHE A 419 13.16 -16.05 -11.21
C PHE A 419 13.44 -17.41 -10.57
N ASP A 420 13.40 -18.44 -11.41
CA ASP A 420 13.69 -19.83 -11.07
C ASP A 420 14.81 -20.35 -12.00
N ASP A 421 16.01 -20.48 -11.46
CA ASP A 421 17.19 -20.89 -12.24
C ASP A 421 17.11 -22.35 -12.69
N GLU A 422 16.40 -23.23 -11.94
CA GLU A 422 16.24 -24.63 -12.33
C GLU A 422 15.32 -24.77 -13.55
N LEU A 423 14.21 -24.00 -13.56
CA LEU A 423 13.28 -23.96 -14.67
C LEU A 423 13.77 -23.07 -15.83
N GLY A 424 14.75 -22.21 -15.58
CA GLY A 424 15.22 -21.20 -16.53
C GLY A 424 14.17 -20.16 -16.89
N LEU A 425 13.30 -19.80 -15.93
CA LEU A 425 12.18 -18.88 -16.13
C LEU A 425 12.32 -17.62 -15.25
N VAL A 426 11.95 -16.49 -15.84
CA VAL A 426 11.73 -15.23 -15.14
C VAL A 426 10.25 -14.85 -15.19
N TYR A 427 9.70 -14.39 -14.08
CA TYR A 427 8.28 -14.09 -13.90
C TYR A 427 8.08 -12.59 -13.72
N LEU A 428 7.42 -11.98 -14.69
CA LEU A 428 7.26 -10.55 -14.84
C LEU A 428 5.89 -10.12 -14.30
N PRO A 429 5.79 -9.25 -13.29
CA PRO A 429 4.56 -8.60 -12.89
C PRO A 429 4.34 -7.36 -13.77
N THR A 430 3.46 -7.45 -14.76
CA THR A 430 3.21 -6.33 -15.68
C THR A 430 2.14 -5.40 -15.13
N GLY A 431 2.35 -4.11 -15.31
CA GLY A 431 1.38 -3.07 -14.99
C GLY A 431 0.30 -2.92 -16.04
N ASN A 432 -0.57 -1.96 -15.82
CA ASN A 432 -1.61 -1.58 -16.74
C ASN A 432 -1.03 -0.97 -18.03
N GLN A 433 -1.77 -1.08 -19.12
CA GLN A 433 -1.42 -0.41 -20.38
C GLN A 433 -1.88 1.05 -20.35
N GLN A 434 -1.00 1.96 -20.77
CA GLN A 434 -1.30 3.39 -20.85
C GLN A 434 -2.26 3.73 -22.02
N PRO A 435 -3.15 4.72 -21.86
CA PRO A 435 -3.51 5.40 -20.59
C PRO A 435 -4.40 4.51 -19.69
N ASP A 436 -4.29 4.67 -18.37
CA ASP A 436 -4.84 3.72 -17.38
C ASP A 436 -6.38 3.62 -17.37
N PHE A 437 -7.09 4.71 -17.66
CA PHE A 437 -8.54 4.83 -17.38
C PHE A 437 -9.42 4.87 -18.62
N TRP A 438 -8.83 4.61 -19.79
CA TRP A 438 -9.55 4.48 -21.06
C TRP A 438 -8.71 3.64 -22.03
N GLY A 439 -9.30 2.56 -22.54
CA GLY A 439 -8.60 1.53 -23.30
C GLY A 439 -9.03 1.38 -24.76
N GLY A 440 -9.96 2.24 -25.24
CA GLY A 440 -10.62 2.02 -26.53
C GLY A 440 -9.73 2.01 -27.77
N ALA A 441 -8.49 2.50 -27.67
CA ALA A 441 -7.50 2.47 -28.76
C ALA A 441 -6.38 1.44 -28.57
N ARG A 442 -6.41 0.61 -27.51
CA ARG A 442 -5.34 -0.35 -27.20
C ARG A 442 -5.34 -1.51 -28.19
N PRO A 443 -4.18 -1.91 -28.74
CA PRO A 443 -4.07 -3.07 -29.61
C PRO A 443 -4.33 -4.38 -28.87
N GLU A 444 -5.02 -5.33 -29.50
CA GLU A 444 -5.36 -6.64 -28.89
C GLU A 444 -4.14 -7.43 -28.40
N LEU A 445 -3.02 -7.38 -29.13
CA LEU A 445 -1.80 -8.09 -28.75
C LEU A 445 -1.23 -7.60 -27.43
N THR A 446 -1.23 -6.28 -27.20
CA THR A 446 -0.67 -5.68 -25.99
C THR A 446 -1.64 -5.79 -24.81
N GLU A 447 -2.94 -5.79 -25.07
CA GLU A 447 -3.99 -6.02 -24.05
C GLU A 447 -3.78 -7.33 -23.29
N LYS A 448 -3.32 -8.39 -23.96
CA LYS A 448 -3.00 -9.68 -23.35
C LYS A 448 -2.03 -9.56 -22.17
N TYR A 449 -1.15 -8.57 -22.18
CA TYR A 449 -0.09 -8.40 -21.20
C TYR A 449 -0.37 -7.30 -20.18
N SER A 450 -1.50 -6.63 -20.29
CA SER A 450 -1.95 -5.64 -19.33
C SER A 450 -2.36 -6.31 -18.03
N SER A 451 -1.84 -5.85 -16.90
CA SER A 451 -2.14 -6.34 -15.55
C SER A 451 -2.06 -7.86 -15.45
N ALA A 452 -0.89 -8.41 -15.82
CA ALA A 452 -0.67 -9.84 -15.97
C ALA A 452 0.61 -10.32 -15.26
N VAL A 453 0.71 -11.63 -15.07
CA VAL A 453 1.96 -12.33 -14.77
C VAL A 453 2.42 -13.01 -16.05
N VAL A 454 3.62 -12.70 -16.49
CA VAL A 454 4.21 -13.27 -17.72
C VAL A 454 5.46 -14.03 -17.38
N ALA A 455 5.56 -15.29 -17.79
CA ALA A 455 6.80 -16.06 -17.70
C ALA A 455 7.55 -16.01 -19.02
N LEU A 456 8.80 -15.59 -18.95
CA LEU A 456 9.72 -15.66 -20.10
C LEU A 456 10.80 -16.71 -19.86
N ASP A 457 11.21 -17.34 -20.94
CA ASP A 457 12.44 -18.12 -20.97
C ASP A 457 13.64 -17.17 -20.76
N MET A 458 14.44 -17.44 -19.75
CA MET A 458 15.49 -16.53 -19.28
C MET A 458 16.61 -16.36 -20.31
N ALA A 459 16.93 -17.41 -21.08
CA ALA A 459 18.00 -17.38 -22.08
C ALA A 459 17.60 -16.63 -23.35
N THR A 460 16.33 -16.67 -23.72
CA THR A 460 15.84 -16.17 -25.01
C THR A 460 14.91 -14.97 -24.94
N GLY A 461 14.37 -14.67 -23.75
CA GLY A 461 13.35 -13.64 -23.58
C GLY A 461 12.00 -13.98 -24.22
N ARG A 462 11.74 -15.25 -24.53
CA ARG A 462 10.49 -15.69 -25.17
C ARG A 462 9.44 -16.06 -24.16
N GLU A 463 8.19 -15.64 -24.44
CA GLU A 463 7.04 -16.00 -23.63
C GLU A 463 6.88 -17.52 -23.54
N ARG A 464 6.68 -18.01 -22.32
CA ARG A 464 6.33 -19.41 -22.01
C ARG A 464 4.86 -19.53 -21.65
N TRP A 465 4.36 -18.60 -20.87
CA TRP A 465 2.96 -18.48 -20.51
C TRP A 465 2.62 -17.07 -20.00
N THR A 466 1.34 -16.74 -20.06
CA THR A 466 0.78 -15.48 -19.51
C THR A 466 -0.49 -15.80 -18.74
N PHE A 467 -0.64 -15.15 -17.58
CA PHE A 467 -1.85 -15.18 -16.77
C PHE A 467 -2.30 -13.76 -16.48
N GLN A 468 -3.43 -13.34 -17.02
CA GLN A 468 -3.96 -12.00 -16.84
C GLN A 468 -4.79 -11.92 -15.56
N THR A 469 -4.53 -10.94 -14.70
CA THR A 469 -5.23 -10.76 -13.42
C THR A 469 -6.42 -9.81 -13.51
N ALA A 470 -6.47 -8.98 -14.53
CA ALA A 470 -7.60 -8.13 -14.89
C ALA A 470 -7.67 -8.00 -16.41
N HIS A 471 -8.83 -8.35 -17.01
CA HIS A 471 -9.06 -8.20 -18.44
C HIS A 471 -9.43 -6.77 -18.76
N HIS A 472 -8.85 -6.20 -19.82
CA HIS A 472 -9.08 -4.81 -20.26
C HIS A 472 -9.07 -3.84 -19.08
N ASP A 473 -7.94 -3.80 -18.37
CA ASP A 473 -7.81 -2.99 -17.17
C ASP A 473 -7.90 -1.50 -17.48
N ILE A 474 -8.97 -0.86 -17.05
CA ILE A 474 -9.22 0.59 -17.11
C ILE A 474 -9.43 1.18 -15.70
N TRP A 475 -8.86 0.54 -14.68
CA TRP A 475 -8.96 0.91 -13.27
C TRP A 475 -7.60 1.14 -12.62
N ASP A 476 -6.50 0.96 -13.37
CA ASP A 476 -5.13 0.98 -12.86
C ASP A 476 -4.90 -0.13 -11.80
N TYR A 477 -5.29 -1.36 -12.16
CA TYR A 477 -5.16 -2.54 -11.30
C TYR A 477 -3.88 -3.35 -11.55
N ASP A 478 -2.77 -2.66 -11.76
CA ASP A 478 -1.43 -3.22 -11.95
C ASP A 478 -1.17 -4.47 -11.13
N VAL A 479 -0.32 -5.35 -11.67
CA VAL A 479 0.43 -6.32 -10.87
C VAL A 479 1.66 -5.60 -10.30
N ALA A 480 1.48 -4.97 -9.16
CA ALA A 480 2.41 -3.97 -8.59
C ALA A 480 3.58 -4.55 -7.79
N SER A 481 3.55 -5.85 -7.48
CA SER A 481 4.48 -6.48 -6.54
C SER A 481 5.33 -7.55 -7.20
N GLN A 482 6.57 -7.72 -6.69
CA GLN A 482 7.39 -8.87 -7.02
C GLN A 482 6.62 -10.17 -6.74
N PRO A 483 6.55 -11.11 -7.70
CA PRO A 483 6.04 -12.45 -7.44
C PRO A 483 6.86 -13.13 -6.33
N ALA A 484 6.22 -13.95 -5.49
CA ALA A 484 6.92 -14.79 -4.53
C ALA A 484 6.82 -16.27 -4.95
N LEU A 485 7.94 -16.96 -5.02
CA LEU A 485 7.99 -18.36 -5.41
C LEU A 485 8.08 -19.25 -4.16
N TYR A 486 7.20 -20.22 -4.04
CA TYR A 486 7.18 -21.13 -2.91
C TYR A 486 6.59 -22.48 -3.31
N ASP A 487 7.22 -23.57 -2.88
CA ASP A 487 6.75 -24.91 -3.19
C ASP A 487 5.67 -25.35 -2.20
N VAL A 488 4.42 -25.38 -2.67
CA VAL A 488 3.28 -25.75 -1.83
C VAL A 488 3.06 -27.26 -1.85
N PRO A 489 2.63 -27.89 -0.72
CA PRO A 489 2.28 -29.29 -0.69
C PRO A 489 1.15 -29.64 -1.69
N ASP A 490 1.29 -30.75 -2.41
CA ASP A 490 0.28 -31.23 -3.36
C ASP A 490 -0.83 -32.07 -2.71
N GLY A 491 -0.76 -32.28 -1.41
CA GLY A 491 -1.68 -33.13 -0.64
C GLY A 491 -1.48 -34.64 -0.84
N LYS A 492 -0.52 -35.05 -1.67
CA LYS A 492 -0.18 -36.46 -1.99
C LYS A 492 1.22 -36.87 -1.55
N GLY A 493 1.89 -36.01 -0.79
CA GLY A 493 3.27 -36.21 -0.30
C GLY A 493 4.34 -35.58 -1.18
N GLY A 494 3.96 -34.90 -2.27
CA GLY A 494 4.82 -34.11 -3.13
C GLY A 494 4.63 -32.60 -2.94
N LYS A 495 5.28 -31.82 -3.82
CA LYS A 495 5.17 -30.37 -3.86
C LYS A 495 4.84 -29.90 -5.28
N ILE A 496 4.11 -28.79 -5.37
CA ILE A 496 3.85 -28.05 -6.62
C ILE A 496 4.67 -26.76 -6.53
N PRO A 497 5.54 -26.50 -7.52
CA PRO A 497 6.25 -25.24 -7.57
C PRO A 497 5.27 -24.10 -7.89
N ALA A 498 4.91 -23.33 -6.85
CA ALA A 498 3.92 -22.27 -6.96
C ALA A 498 4.56 -20.89 -7.14
N LEU A 499 3.84 -20.03 -7.82
CA LEU A 499 4.02 -18.59 -7.86
C LEU A 499 2.83 -17.94 -7.15
N ILE A 500 3.10 -17.11 -6.18
CA ILE A 500 2.11 -16.34 -5.43
C ILE A 500 2.18 -14.89 -5.90
N GLN A 501 1.08 -14.40 -6.47
CA GLN A 501 0.98 -13.04 -6.97
C GLN A 501 -0.08 -12.26 -6.21
N LEU A 502 0.33 -11.14 -5.63
CA LEU A 502 -0.54 -10.14 -5.04
C LEU A 502 -0.89 -9.08 -6.10
N THR A 503 -2.13 -8.58 -6.08
CA THR A 503 -2.60 -7.58 -7.04
C THR A 503 -3.22 -6.36 -6.38
N LYS A 504 -3.26 -5.21 -7.08
CA LYS A 504 -3.97 -4.01 -6.60
C LYS A 504 -5.45 -4.27 -6.27
N ARG A 505 -6.05 -5.31 -6.83
CA ARG A 505 -7.42 -5.73 -6.52
C ARG A 505 -7.61 -6.37 -5.13
N GLY A 506 -6.55 -6.55 -4.35
CA GLY A 506 -6.63 -7.32 -3.10
C GLY A 506 -6.82 -8.83 -3.31
N GLN A 507 -6.61 -9.32 -4.53
CA GLN A 507 -6.66 -10.74 -4.89
C GLN A 507 -5.27 -11.35 -4.80
N ILE A 508 -5.20 -12.59 -4.36
CA ILE A 508 -3.99 -13.41 -4.32
C ILE A 508 -4.16 -14.53 -5.32
N PHE A 509 -3.34 -14.58 -6.36
CA PHE A 509 -3.30 -15.68 -7.31
C PHE A 509 -2.18 -16.65 -6.95
N MET A 510 -2.49 -17.94 -6.92
CA MET A 510 -1.52 -19.01 -6.72
C MET A 510 -1.49 -19.88 -7.98
N LEU A 511 -0.38 -19.79 -8.72
CA LEU A 511 -0.22 -20.42 -10.02
C LEU A 511 0.90 -21.47 -9.98
N ASP A 512 0.79 -22.54 -10.75
CA ASP A 512 1.91 -23.41 -11.07
C ASP A 512 2.91 -22.62 -11.92
N ARG A 513 4.10 -22.35 -11.38
CA ARG A 513 5.06 -21.47 -12.03
C ARG A 513 5.68 -22.06 -13.30
N ARG A 514 5.47 -23.36 -13.57
CA ARG A 514 5.89 -24.03 -14.81
C ARG A 514 4.96 -23.73 -15.98
N THR A 515 3.66 -23.53 -15.71
CA THR A 515 2.59 -23.51 -16.73
C THR A 515 1.69 -22.31 -16.69
N GLY A 516 1.71 -21.52 -15.61
CA GLY A 516 0.76 -20.42 -15.34
C GLY A 516 -0.64 -20.87 -14.96
N GLN A 517 -0.90 -22.19 -14.81
CA GLN A 517 -2.23 -22.69 -14.45
C GLN A 517 -2.51 -22.43 -12.96
N PRO A 518 -3.74 -22.02 -12.60
CA PRO A 518 -4.12 -21.82 -11.21
C PRO A 518 -4.02 -23.12 -10.40
N ILE A 519 -3.31 -23.07 -9.26
CA ILE A 519 -3.30 -24.10 -8.21
C ILE A 519 -4.49 -23.89 -7.27
N ALA A 520 -4.80 -22.63 -6.97
CA ALA A 520 -5.99 -22.23 -6.24
C ALA A 520 -7.08 -21.81 -7.24
N ASP A 521 -8.34 -22.19 -6.97
CA ASP A 521 -9.44 -21.98 -7.91
C ASP A 521 -9.59 -20.50 -8.32
N VAL A 522 -9.64 -20.27 -9.61
CA VAL A 522 -9.95 -18.99 -10.25
C VAL A 522 -11.21 -19.19 -11.10
N ILE A 523 -12.16 -18.28 -10.96
CA ILE A 523 -13.39 -18.29 -11.75
C ILE A 523 -13.62 -16.95 -12.45
N GLU A 524 -14.18 -17.00 -13.63
CA GLU A 524 -14.64 -15.84 -14.36
C GLU A 524 -16.01 -15.39 -13.84
N LYS A 525 -16.10 -14.13 -13.38
CA LYS A 525 -17.38 -13.53 -12.93
C LYS A 525 -17.78 -12.39 -13.85
N SER A 526 -19.07 -12.33 -14.17
CA SER A 526 -19.65 -11.20 -14.90
C SER A 526 -19.49 -9.89 -14.10
N VAL A 527 -19.21 -8.79 -14.81
CA VAL A 527 -18.99 -7.47 -14.25
C VAL A 527 -19.91 -6.43 -14.90
N PRO A 528 -20.10 -5.23 -14.30
CA PRO A 528 -20.86 -4.15 -14.89
C PRO A 528 -20.38 -3.83 -16.31
N GLN A 529 -21.30 -3.63 -17.27
CA GLN A 529 -20.98 -3.48 -18.69
C GLN A 529 -21.10 -2.03 -19.21
N ALA A 530 -21.47 -1.08 -18.34
CA ALA A 530 -21.48 0.33 -18.71
C ALA A 530 -20.04 0.83 -18.89
N HIS A 531 -19.77 1.61 -19.92
CA HIS A 531 -18.45 2.13 -20.27
C HIS A 531 -18.54 3.50 -20.92
N ALA A 532 -17.44 4.25 -20.97
CA ALA A 532 -17.34 5.52 -21.65
C ALA A 532 -17.41 5.36 -23.18
N ALA A 533 -17.70 6.46 -23.88
CA ALA A 533 -17.76 6.46 -25.33
C ALA A 533 -16.41 6.04 -25.96
N GLY A 534 -16.47 5.13 -26.92
CA GLY A 534 -15.29 4.62 -27.62
C GLY A 534 -14.46 3.60 -26.87
N ASP A 535 -14.86 3.23 -25.67
CA ASP A 535 -14.23 2.18 -24.84
C ASP A 535 -15.14 0.92 -24.76
N TRP A 536 -14.72 -0.10 -24.03
CA TRP A 536 -15.46 -1.33 -23.79
C TRP A 536 -15.10 -1.91 -22.42
N VAL A 537 -15.78 -2.93 -21.96
CA VAL A 537 -15.50 -3.65 -20.73
C VAL A 537 -15.51 -5.15 -21.03
N ALA A 538 -14.56 -5.89 -20.49
CA ALA A 538 -14.58 -7.35 -20.57
C ALA A 538 -15.86 -7.91 -19.96
N LYS A 539 -16.45 -8.95 -20.57
CA LYS A 539 -17.70 -9.56 -20.08
C LYS A 539 -17.55 -10.14 -18.69
N THR A 540 -16.38 -10.69 -18.41
CA THR A 540 -16.04 -11.34 -17.15
C THR A 540 -14.65 -10.87 -16.69
N GLN A 541 -14.38 -11.13 -15.43
CA GLN A 541 -13.07 -10.87 -14.81
C GLN A 541 -12.66 -12.09 -13.96
N PRO A 542 -11.35 -12.38 -13.86
CA PRO A 542 -10.86 -13.49 -13.07
C PRO A 542 -10.92 -13.17 -11.57
N TYR A 543 -11.50 -14.07 -10.79
CA TYR A 543 -11.54 -13.99 -9.32
C TYR A 543 -10.87 -15.20 -8.68
N SER A 544 -9.89 -14.96 -7.85
CA SER A 544 -9.20 -15.99 -7.08
C SER A 544 -10.10 -16.43 -5.90
N VAL A 545 -11.00 -17.36 -6.13
CA VAL A 545 -11.94 -17.86 -5.11
C VAL A 545 -11.34 -18.94 -4.23
N GLY A 546 -10.23 -19.54 -4.64
CA GLY A 546 -9.48 -20.52 -3.85
C GLY A 546 -8.53 -19.92 -2.84
N MET A 547 -8.39 -18.57 -2.80
CA MET A 547 -7.56 -17.81 -1.83
C MET A 547 -8.40 -16.77 -1.11
N PRO A 548 -7.98 -16.27 0.05
CA PRO A 548 -8.63 -15.12 0.69
C PRO A 548 -8.56 -13.88 -0.21
N THR A 549 -9.66 -13.11 -0.19
CA THR A 549 -9.72 -11.80 -0.85
C THR A 549 -9.69 -10.72 0.21
N PHE A 550 -8.88 -9.68 -0.01
CA PHE A 550 -8.70 -8.55 0.88
C PHE A 550 -9.36 -7.30 0.27
N GLY A 551 -10.00 -6.48 1.12
CA GLY A 551 -10.54 -5.17 0.74
C GLY A 551 -11.66 -5.12 -0.29
N ALA A 552 -11.92 -6.18 -1.04
CA ALA A 552 -12.77 -6.19 -2.24
C ALA A 552 -14.26 -6.48 -1.99
N GLN A 553 -14.80 -6.15 -0.83
CA GLN A 553 -16.25 -6.23 -0.62
C GLN A 553 -16.93 -5.00 -1.23
N PRO A 554 -18.05 -5.15 -1.97
CA PRO A 554 -18.76 -4.02 -2.51
C PRO A 554 -19.18 -3.07 -1.40
N LEU A 555 -18.83 -1.79 -1.55
CA LEU A 555 -19.24 -0.74 -0.61
C LEU A 555 -20.73 -0.43 -0.76
N THR A 556 -21.35 -0.11 0.33
CA THR A 556 -22.75 0.35 0.38
C THR A 556 -22.87 1.62 1.22
N GLU A 557 -24.02 2.27 1.20
CA GLU A 557 -24.26 3.48 2.00
C GLU A 557 -23.97 3.29 3.50
N LYS A 558 -24.25 2.09 4.04
CA LYS A 558 -24.02 1.78 5.46
C LYS A 558 -22.54 1.75 5.85
N ASP A 559 -21.66 1.52 4.89
CA ASP A 559 -20.21 1.46 5.08
C ASP A 559 -19.58 2.87 5.13
N MET A 560 -20.36 3.90 4.82
CA MET A 560 -19.91 5.29 4.89
C MET A 560 -19.70 5.74 6.32
N TRP A 561 -18.59 6.42 6.54
CA TRP A 561 -18.07 6.80 7.83
C TRP A 561 -17.70 8.28 7.87
N GLY A 562 -17.40 8.77 9.06
CA GLY A 562 -16.93 10.12 9.35
C GLY A 562 -16.67 10.25 10.84
N ALA A 563 -15.96 11.29 11.27
CA ALA A 563 -15.65 11.50 12.69
C ALA A 563 -16.90 11.84 13.51
N THR A 564 -17.94 12.37 12.89
CA THR A 564 -19.21 12.76 13.52
C THR A 564 -20.40 12.30 12.66
N PHE A 565 -21.61 12.38 13.21
CA PHE A 565 -22.82 12.09 12.42
C PHE A 565 -23.08 13.11 11.30
N PHE A 566 -22.55 14.33 11.39
CA PHE A 566 -22.60 15.32 10.31
C PHE A 566 -21.72 14.89 9.15
N ASP A 567 -20.49 14.56 9.45
CA ASP A 567 -19.46 14.15 8.54
C ASP A 567 -19.87 12.84 7.82
N GLN A 568 -20.37 11.86 8.59
CA GLN A 568 -20.93 10.63 8.06
C GLN A 568 -22.10 10.87 7.10
N LEU A 569 -23.03 11.77 7.43
CA LEU A 569 -24.17 12.11 6.59
C LEU A 569 -23.70 12.71 5.25
N MET A 570 -22.68 13.56 5.27
CA MET A 570 -22.11 14.12 4.04
C MET A 570 -21.47 13.02 3.19
N CYS A 571 -20.68 12.11 3.78
CA CYS A 571 -20.13 10.96 3.09
C CYS A 571 -21.21 10.06 2.45
N ARG A 572 -22.33 9.84 3.13
CA ARG A 572 -23.48 9.08 2.58
C ARG A 572 -24.11 9.78 1.37
N ILE A 573 -24.31 11.10 1.46
CA ILE A 573 -24.85 11.90 0.36
C ILE A 573 -23.91 11.84 -0.83
N ASP A 574 -22.60 11.98 -0.61
CA ASP A 574 -21.62 11.97 -1.69
C ASP A 574 -21.49 10.58 -2.29
N PHE A 575 -21.48 9.50 -1.50
CA PHE A 575 -21.52 8.13 -2.01
C PHE A 575 -22.72 7.87 -2.94
N LYS A 576 -23.91 8.36 -2.55
CA LYS A 576 -25.14 8.18 -3.35
C LYS A 576 -25.16 8.98 -4.67
N LYS A 577 -24.24 9.90 -4.85
CA LYS A 577 -24.06 10.64 -6.12
C LYS A 577 -23.08 9.97 -7.07
N LEU A 578 -22.25 9.04 -6.56
CA LEU A 578 -21.20 8.41 -7.34
C LEU A 578 -21.76 7.31 -8.23
N ASN A 579 -21.20 7.18 -9.41
CA ASN A 579 -21.35 6.00 -10.25
C ASN A 579 -20.59 4.85 -9.60
N TYR A 580 -21.30 3.89 -8.99
CA TYR A 580 -20.69 2.72 -8.36
C TYR A 580 -21.64 1.52 -8.35
N HIS A 581 -21.22 0.43 -8.99
CA HIS A 581 -21.96 -0.82 -9.14
C HIS A 581 -21.13 -2.04 -8.72
N GLY A 582 -20.03 -1.85 -7.98
CA GLY A 582 -19.09 -2.86 -7.54
C GLY A 582 -17.68 -2.64 -8.07
N GLU A 583 -16.79 -3.62 -7.88
CA GLU A 583 -15.35 -3.55 -8.11
C GLU A 583 -14.98 -3.04 -9.51
N PHE A 584 -15.62 -3.52 -10.55
CA PHE A 584 -15.32 -3.17 -11.93
C PHE A 584 -16.32 -2.17 -12.55
N THR A 585 -16.75 -1.18 -11.76
CA THR A 585 -17.48 -0.05 -12.32
C THR A 585 -16.52 0.78 -13.18
N ALA A 586 -16.77 0.85 -14.49
CA ALA A 586 -15.87 1.54 -15.41
C ALA A 586 -15.88 3.07 -15.17
N PRO A 587 -14.73 3.73 -15.31
CA PRO A 587 -14.64 5.18 -15.34
C PRO A 587 -15.61 5.79 -16.37
N SER A 588 -16.26 6.88 -15.99
CA SER A 588 -17.26 7.53 -16.82
C SER A 588 -17.18 9.07 -16.74
N THR A 589 -18.05 9.78 -17.45
CA THR A 589 -18.17 11.23 -17.32
C THR A 589 -18.87 11.68 -16.04
N GLU A 590 -19.34 10.75 -15.22
CA GLU A 590 -19.78 10.97 -13.84
C GLU A 590 -18.63 10.64 -12.87
N ASP A 591 -18.65 11.24 -11.68
CA ASP A 591 -17.72 10.86 -10.63
C ASP A 591 -17.90 9.39 -10.30
N THR A 592 -16.90 8.56 -10.62
CA THR A 592 -16.94 7.09 -10.49
C THR A 592 -16.09 6.65 -9.32
N LEU A 593 -16.67 5.86 -8.40
CA LEU A 593 -15.93 5.27 -7.29
C LEU A 593 -15.22 4.00 -7.74
N ILE A 594 -13.92 3.93 -7.47
CA ILE A 594 -13.08 2.74 -7.66
C ILE A 594 -12.77 2.16 -6.27
N TYR A 595 -13.10 0.89 -6.06
CA TYR A 595 -12.79 0.16 -4.85
C TYR A 595 -12.61 -1.35 -5.12
N PRO A 596 -11.43 -1.94 -4.77
CA PRO A 596 -10.24 -1.23 -4.24
C PRO A 596 -9.82 -0.06 -5.12
N GLY A 597 -9.24 0.99 -4.53
CA GLY A 597 -8.81 2.16 -5.29
C GLY A 597 -7.61 1.85 -6.21
N TYR A 598 -7.28 2.74 -7.13
CA TYR A 598 -6.10 2.61 -8.02
C TYR A 598 -4.76 2.66 -7.25
N TYR A 599 -4.78 3.10 -6.00
CA TYR A 599 -3.66 2.93 -5.07
C TYR A 599 -3.39 1.45 -4.73
N GLY A 600 -4.41 0.61 -4.90
CA GLY A 600 -4.41 -0.83 -4.75
C GLY A 600 -4.66 -1.32 -3.34
N GLY A 601 -5.17 -2.55 -3.24
CA GLY A 601 -5.18 -3.32 -2.01
C GLY A 601 -3.76 -3.74 -1.65
N PHE A 602 -3.09 -4.49 -2.54
CA PHE A 602 -1.65 -4.75 -2.44
C PHE A 602 -0.87 -3.86 -3.40
N ASN A 603 0.35 -3.51 -3.02
CA ASN A 603 1.21 -2.66 -3.83
C ASN A 603 2.67 -3.20 -3.81
N TRP A 604 3.67 -2.42 -4.25
CA TRP A 604 5.06 -2.83 -4.44
C TRP A 604 5.74 -3.47 -3.21
N GLY A 605 5.23 -3.24 -2.01
CA GLY A 605 5.69 -3.92 -0.80
C GLY A 605 5.66 -5.44 -0.89
N GLY A 606 4.67 -5.99 -1.60
CA GLY A 606 4.60 -7.40 -1.94
C GLY A 606 4.42 -8.33 -0.75
N ALA A 607 4.67 -9.61 -0.99
CA ALA A 607 4.53 -10.70 -0.04
C ALA A 607 5.80 -10.95 0.75
N ALA A 608 5.66 -11.48 1.98
CA ALA A 608 6.76 -12.14 2.68
C ALA A 608 6.28 -13.53 3.16
N ILE A 609 7.07 -14.56 2.92
CA ILE A 609 6.67 -15.95 3.20
C ILE A 609 7.59 -16.53 4.26
N ASP A 610 7.03 -17.01 5.36
CA ASP A 610 7.74 -17.87 6.29
C ASP A 610 7.90 -19.26 5.64
N GLU A 611 9.09 -19.56 5.15
CA GLU A 611 9.37 -20.79 4.42
C GLU A 611 9.25 -22.05 5.30
N LYS A 612 9.36 -21.93 6.63
CA LYS A 612 9.18 -23.03 7.56
C LYS A 612 7.71 -23.40 7.76
N SER A 613 6.85 -22.40 7.95
CA SER A 613 5.44 -22.64 8.23
C SER A 613 4.57 -22.65 6.97
N GLY A 614 5.01 -22.02 5.88
CA GLY A 614 4.21 -21.74 4.69
C GLY A 614 3.19 -20.63 4.90
N TYR A 615 3.40 -19.76 5.89
CA TYR A 615 2.54 -18.60 6.09
C TYR A 615 3.01 -17.42 5.25
N LEU A 616 2.06 -16.80 4.57
CA LEU A 616 2.23 -15.61 3.76
C LEU A 616 1.81 -14.39 4.57
N PHE A 617 2.70 -13.44 4.79
CA PHE A 617 2.39 -12.12 5.35
C PHE A 617 2.07 -11.13 4.24
N VAL A 618 1.02 -10.34 4.44
CA VAL A 618 0.60 -9.26 3.52
C VAL A 618 0.16 -8.02 4.31
N ASN A 619 0.29 -6.85 3.67
CA ASN A 619 -0.33 -5.60 4.09
C ASN A 619 -1.32 -5.15 3.01
N ASP A 620 -2.55 -4.88 3.38
CA ASP A 620 -3.65 -4.53 2.48
C ASP A 620 -4.17 -3.11 2.76
N ILE A 621 -4.41 -2.35 1.71
CA ILE A 621 -4.90 -0.96 1.74
C ILE A 621 -6.39 -0.95 1.36
N ARG A 622 -7.22 -0.33 2.19
CA ARG A 622 -8.68 -0.30 2.04
C ARG A 622 -9.19 1.12 1.88
N ILE A 623 -8.72 1.81 0.86
CA ILE A 623 -9.15 3.19 0.56
C ILE A 623 -9.79 3.25 -0.83
N PRO A 624 -11.06 3.67 -0.93
CA PRO A 624 -11.69 3.97 -2.20
C PRO A 624 -11.20 5.31 -2.75
N GLN A 625 -11.23 5.43 -4.06
CA GLN A 625 -10.86 6.64 -4.78
C GLN A 625 -11.90 6.98 -5.83
N VAL A 626 -11.93 8.23 -6.27
CA VAL A 626 -12.89 8.71 -7.27
C VAL A 626 -12.13 9.18 -8.49
N VAL A 627 -12.60 8.75 -9.65
CA VAL A 627 -12.10 9.23 -10.94
C VAL A 627 -13.25 9.77 -11.79
N LYS A 628 -12.92 10.66 -12.72
CA LYS A 628 -13.88 11.21 -13.67
C LYS A 628 -13.23 11.43 -15.02
N LEU A 629 -13.83 10.85 -16.07
CA LEU A 629 -13.47 11.18 -17.44
C LEU A 629 -14.13 12.52 -17.83
N VAL A 630 -13.33 13.52 -18.11
CA VAL A 630 -13.79 14.83 -18.53
C VAL A 630 -13.61 14.92 -20.05
N PRO A 631 -14.67 15.15 -20.84
CA PRO A 631 -14.52 15.33 -22.29
C PRO A 631 -13.48 16.43 -22.59
N ARG A 632 -12.56 16.14 -23.48
CA ARG A 632 -11.40 17.02 -23.79
C ARG A 632 -11.82 18.41 -24.23
N ASP A 633 -12.91 18.54 -24.98
CA ASP A 633 -13.45 19.81 -25.44
C ASP A 633 -13.92 20.75 -24.31
N ASN A 634 -14.10 20.21 -23.11
CA ASN A 634 -14.55 20.94 -21.92
C ASN A 634 -13.40 21.39 -21.02
N VAL A 635 -12.13 21.16 -21.40
CA VAL A 635 -10.96 21.44 -20.55
C VAL A 635 -9.98 22.34 -21.26
N ASP A 636 -9.55 23.39 -20.58
CA ASP A 636 -8.39 24.18 -21.01
C ASP A 636 -7.10 23.46 -20.66
N LEU A 637 -6.54 22.78 -21.65
CA LEU A 637 -5.33 21.97 -21.49
C LEU A 637 -4.08 22.81 -21.16
N SER A 638 -4.10 24.13 -21.45
CA SER A 638 -2.95 25.02 -21.20
C SER A 638 -2.69 25.25 -19.71
N HIS A 639 -3.69 25.00 -18.89
CA HIS A 639 -3.64 25.15 -17.43
C HIS A 639 -3.49 23.83 -16.67
N LEU A 640 -3.40 22.69 -17.37
CA LEU A 640 -3.18 21.41 -16.71
C LEU A 640 -1.79 21.38 -16.04
N LYS A 641 -1.79 21.41 -14.73
CA LYS A 641 -0.56 21.17 -13.96
C LYS A 641 -0.16 19.71 -14.15
N SER A 642 1.03 19.50 -14.69
CA SER A 642 1.65 18.18 -14.73
C SER A 642 2.00 17.75 -13.30
N GLY A 643 1.01 17.25 -12.56
CA GLY A 643 1.18 16.75 -11.20
C GLY A 643 0.89 15.26 -11.15
N HIS A 644 1.64 14.52 -10.32
CA HIS A 644 1.30 13.16 -9.96
C HIS A 644 0.57 13.14 -8.62
N GLY A 645 -0.42 12.28 -8.53
CA GLY A 645 -1.06 11.94 -7.29
C GLY A 645 -2.55 12.26 -7.22
N VAL A 646 -3.13 11.93 -6.09
CA VAL A 646 -4.54 12.22 -5.80
C VAL A 646 -4.79 13.73 -5.85
N GLY A 647 -5.83 14.16 -6.58
CA GLY A 647 -6.16 15.56 -6.79
C GLY A 647 -5.47 16.18 -8.00
N SER A 648 -4.89 15.37 -8.90
CA SER A 648 -4.31 15.80 -10.16
C SER A 648 -5.17 15.38 -11.35
N THR A 649 -5.05 16.14 -12.43
CA THR A 649 -5.71 15.88 -13.71
C THR A 649 -4.63 15.48 -14.72
N TYR A 650 -4.83 14.34 -15.41
CA TYR A 650 -3.91 13.86 -16.45
C TYR A 650 -4.50 14.07 -17.83
N PRO A 651 -3.67 14.45 -18.82
CA PRO A 651 -4.17 14.86 -20.13
C PRO A 651 -4.69 13.70 -20.98
N MET A 652 -4.20 12.49 -20.82
CA MET A 652 -4.52 11.30 -21.64
C MET A 652 -4.55 11.64 -23.15
N ASP A 653 -3.48 12.29 -23.66
CA ASP A 653 -3.40 12.74 -25.05
C ASP A 653 -3.59 11.57 -26.03
N GLY A 654 -4.34 11.82 -27.10
CA GLY A 654 -4.74 10.79 -28.04
C GLY A 654 -6.06 10.06 -27.67
N THR A 655 -6.66 10.39 -26.53
CA THR A 655 -8.00 9.92 -26.13
C THR A 655 -9.02 11.05 -26.18
N PRO A 656 -10.33 10.73 -26.20
CA PRO A 656 -11.39 11.75 -26.13
C PRO A 656 -11.51 12.45 -24.77
N PHE A 657 -10.77 12.01 -23.77
CA PHE A 657 -10.95 12.41 -22.39
C PHE A 657 -9.65 12.91 -21.74
N VAL A 658 -9.83 13.64 -20.67
CA VAL A 658 -8.87 13.94 -19.61
C VAL A 658 -9.35 13.22 -18.37
N ILE A 659 -8.47 12.72 -17.51
CA ILE A 659 -8.87 12.07 -16.25
C ILE A 659 -8.63 12.95 -15.05
N ASP A 660 -9.62 13.09 -14.19
CA ASP A 660 -9.56 13.80 -12.91
C ASP A 660 -9.58 12.79 -11.76
N HIS A 661 -8.66 12.93 -10.82
CA HIS A 661 -8.47 12.03 -9.67
C HIS A 661 -8.82 12.73 -8.37
N LYS A 662 -9.64 12.10 -7.53
CA LYS A 662 -10.07 12.64 -6.25
C LYS A 662 -9.93 11.59 -5.13
N SER A 663 -9.62 12.06 -3.93
CA SER A 663 -9.84 11.26 -2.73
C SER A 663 -11.32 11.22 -2.40
N PHE A 664 -11.81 10.09 -1.94
CA PHE A 664 -13.15 9.97 -1.37
C PHE A 664 -13.11 10.26 0.13
N ASN A 665 -12.99 11.55 0.45
CA ASN A 665 -12.88 12.04 1.82
C ASN A 665 -14.10 12.89 2.20
N SER A 666 -14.37 12.91 3.49
CA SER A 666 -15.33 13.80 4.12
C SER A 666 -14.87 15.26 4.07
N PRO A 667 -15.74 16.22 4.39
CA PRO A 667 -15.36 17.64 4.54
C PRO A 667 -14.25 17.88 5.56
N LEU A 668 -14.04 16.98 6.52
CA LEU A 668 -12.94 17.04 7.48
C LEU A 668 -11.62 16.44 6.96
N GLY A 669 -11.59 15.98 5.70
CA GLY A 669 -10.40 15.37 5.09
C GLY A 669 -10.13 13.93 5.53
N ILE A 670 -11.11 13.26 6.12
CA ILE A 670 -11.03 11.88 6.61
C ILE A 670 -11.67 10.95 5.57
N PRO A 671 -11.12 9.75 5.31
CA PRO A 671 -11.74 8.82 4.37
C PRO A 671 -13.20 8.52 4.71
N CYS A 672 -14.07 8.57 3.70
CA CYS A 672 -15.51 8.31 3.83
C CYS A 672 -15.84 6.84 4.09
N GLN A 673 -14.87 5.95 3.95
CA GLN A 673 -15.02 4.54 4.30
C GLN A 673 -14.67 4.30 5.77
N SER A 674 -15.40 3.37 6.39
CA SER A 674 -15.11 2.94 7.77
C SER A 674 -13.72 2.30 7.91
N PRO A 675 -12.94 2.62 8.96
CA PRO A 675 -11.67 1.93 9.22
C PRO A 675 -11.90 0.42 9.51
N PRO A 676 -10.83 -0.41 9.40
CA PRO A 676 -9.42 -0.05 9.17
C PRO A 676 -9.12 0.28 7.71
N TRP A 677 -8.28 1.31 7.48
CA TRP A 677 -7.87 1.73 6.14
C TRP A 677 -6.62 1.01 5.64
N GLY A 678 -5.95 0.30 6.51
CA GLY A 678 -4.86 -0.61 6.23
C GLY A 678 -4.81 -1.72 7.26
N VAL A 679 -4.47 -2.93 6.82
CA VAL A 679 -4.37 -4.09 7.70
C VAL A 679 -3.11 -4.88 7.42
N PHE A 680 -2.65 -5.60 8.44
CA PHE A 680 -1.72 -6.72 8.32
C PHE A 680 -2.51 -8.02 8.40
N ALA A 681 -2.09 -9.00 7.62
CA ALA A 681 -2.70 -10.31 7.66
C ALA A 681 -1.70 -11.42 7.36
N ALA A 682 -2.00 -12.63 7.80
CA ALA A 682 -1.33 -13.83 7.34
C ALA A 682 -2.30 -14.82 6.71
N VAL A 683 -1.81 -15.52 5.69
CA VAL A 683 -2.52 -16.57 4.96
C VAL A 683 -1.68 -17.84 5.03
N ASP A 684 -2.28 -18.94 5.41
CA ASP A 684 -1.68 -20.26 5.32
C ASP A 684 -1.78 -20.75 3.86
N LEU A 685 -0.64 -20.86 3.18
CA LEU A 685 -0.57 -21.30 1.79
C LEU A 685 -0.97 -22.75 1.58
N LYS A 686 -0.85 -23.60 2.61
CA LYS A 686 -1.27 -25.00 2.56
C LYS A 686 -2.80 -25.13 2.59
N THR A 687 -3.44 -24.45 3.55
CA THR A 687 -4.91 -24.51 3.70
C THR A 687 -5.63 -23.45 2.89
N ARG A 688 -4.90 -22.44 2.38
CA ARG A 688 -5.40 -21.29 1.63
C ARG A 688 -6.42 -20.47 2.42
N LYS A 689 -6.22 -20.37 3.73
CA LYS A 689 -7.11 -19.63 4.64
C LYS A 689 -6.36 -18.50 5.30
N GLN A 690 -7.07 -17.42 5.55
CA GLN A 690 -6.58 -16.35 6.41
C GLN A 690 -6.41 -16.88 7.83
N VAL A 691 -5.24 -16.62 8.40
CA VAL A 691 -4.87 -17.07 9.75
C VAL A 691 -5.20 -16.01 10.77
N TRP A 692 -4.77 -14.77 10.50
CA TRP A 692 -5.05 -13.61 11.34
C TRP A 692 -5.11 -12.33 10.51
N GLU A 693 -5.73 -11.31 11.10
CA GLU A 693 -5.79 -9.95 10.56
C GLU A 693 -5.78 -8.94 11.71
N ARG A 694 -5.12 -7.81 11.51
CA ARG A 694 -5.12 -6.69 12.44
C ARG A 694 -4.90 -5.35 11.75
N PRO A 695 -5.39 -4.21 12.33
CA PRO A 695 -5.10 -2.88 11.81
C PRO A 695 -3.60 -2.60 11.69
N ALA A 696 -3.20 -1.95 10.59
CA ALA A 696 -1.80 -1.60 10.31
C ALA A 696 -1.45 -0.24 10.93
N GLY A 697 -0.94 -0.26 12.17
CA GLY A 697 -0.50 0.95 12.88
C GLY A 697 -1.63 1.87 13.34
N THR A 698 -1.25 3.06 13.77
CA THR A 698 -2.10 4.06 14.41
C THR A 698 -2.08 5.37 13.62
N VAL A 699 -2.96 6.32 14.00
CA VAL A 699 -2.98 7.69 13.46
C VAL A 699 -2.05 8.65 14.22
N GLU A 700 -1.20 8.17 15.11
CA GLU A 700 -0.41 9.00 16.03
C GLU A 700 0.33 10.14 15.33
N ASP A 701 0.98 9.85 14.20
CA ASP A 701 1.73 10.83 13.42
C ASP A 701 1.01 11.30 12.14
N ALA A 702 -0.22 10.84 11.91
CA ALA A 702 -0.99 11.29 10.77
C ALA A 702 -1.31 12.79 10.86
N VAL A 703 -1.17 13.49 9.73
CA VAL A 703 -1.49 14.92 9.62
C VAL A 703 -2.73 15.07 8.73
N ILE A 704 -3.80 15.59 9.30
CA ILE A 704 -5.07 15.81 8.62
C ILE A 704 -5.35 17.33 8.63
N ASN A 705 -5.48 17.93 7.44
CA ASN A 705 -5.67 19.38 7.31
C ASN A 705 -4.64 20.22 8.11
N GLY A 706 -3.38 19.79 8.13
CA GLY A 706 -2.30 20.47 8.85
C GLY A 706 -2.24 20.19 10.36
N VAL A 707 -3.14 19.39 10.90
CA VAL A 707 -3.17 19.03 12.33
C VAL A 707 -2.69 17.60 12.53
N ARG A 708 -1.64 17.42 13.35
CA ARG A 708 -1.15 16.09 13.75
C ARG A 708 -2.05 15.52 14.85
N ALA A 709 -2.47 14.28 14.69
CA ALA A 709 -3.41 13.62 15.61
C ALA A 709 -2.83 13.41 17.00
N LYS A 710 -1.56 13.04 17.14
CA LYS A 710 -0.85 12.77 18.41
C LYS A 710 -1.53 11.75 19.33
N LEU A 711 -2.43 10.95 18.80
CA LEU A 711 -3.15 9.92 19.55
C LEU A 711 -2.90 8.56 18.90
N PRO A 712 -2.44 7.54 19.63
CA PRO A 712 -2.15 6.21 19.10
C PRO A 712 -3.43 5.38 18.90
N ILE A 713 -4.40 5.93 18.17
CA ILE A 713 -5.65 5.24 17.85
C ILE A 713 -5.41 4.26 16.70
N PRO A 714 -5.64 2.95 16.87
CA PRO A 714 -5.34 1.91 15.89
C PRO A 714 -6.42 1.83 14.80
N LEU A 715 -6.52 2.87 13.99
CA LEU A 715 -7.44 2.91 12.85
C LEU A 715 -6.94 2.05 11.67
N GLY A 716 -5.68 1.65 11.70
CA GLY A 716 -5.05 0.99 10.55
C GLY A 716 -4.84 1.98 9.40
N MET A 717 -3.60 2.32 9.10
CA MET A 717 -3.25 3.32 8.08
C MET A 717 -2.81 2.66 6.78
N PRO A 718 -3.02 3.30 5.64
CA PRO A 718 -2.50 2.80 4.37
C PRO A 718 -0.98 2.64 4.41
N THR A 719 -0.47 1.52 3.91
CA THR A 719 0.94 1.18 3.97
C THR A 719 1.41 0.61 2.64
N LEU A 720 2.58 0.99 2.14
CA LEU A 720 3.12 0.56 0.85
C LEU A 720 4.32 -0.38 0.95
N GLY A 721 5.19 -0.19 1.93
CA GLY A 721 6.34 -1.06 2.16
C GLY A 721 5.96 -2.49 2.51
N GLY A 722 6.89 -3.42 2.39
CA GLY A 722 6.68 -4.84 2.70
C GLY A 722 7.22 -5.24 4.06
N GLY A 723 6.98 -6.50 4.40
CA GLY A 723 7.58 -7.16 5.57
C GLY A 723 8.84 -7.95 5.22
N ALA A 724 9.62 -8.30 6.26
CA ALA A 724 10.70 -9.27 6.21
C ALA A 724 10.49 -10.31 7.31
N VAL A 725 10.61 -11.60 6.96
CA VAL A 725 10.34 -12.70 7.88
C VAL A 725 11.65 -13.38 8.29
N THR A 726 11.76 -13.73 9.57
CA THR A 726 12.94 -14.45 10.10
C THR A 726 12.64 -15.90 10.44
N GLY A 727 13.68 -16.71 10.54
CA GLY A 727 13.58 -18.13 10.89
C GLY A 727 12.98 -18.42 12.27
N SER A 728 12.89 -17.43 13.15
CA SER A 728 12.18 -17.49 14.43
C SER A 728 10.68 -17.20 14.32
N GLY A 729 10.15 -16.97 13.09
CA GLY A 729 8.74 -16.67 12.86
C GLY A 729 8.34 -15.28 13.32
N ILE A 730 9.23 -14.30 13.15
CA ILE A 730 8.98 -12.87 13.38
C ILE A 730 8.88 -12.16 12.04
N VAL A 731 7.88 -11.32 11.89
CA VAL A 731 7.78 -10.36 10.77
C VAL A 731 8.21 -8.98 11.24
N PHE A 732 9.22 -8.42 10.60
CA PHE A 732 9.57 -7.00 10.77
C PHE A 732 8.86 -6.15 9.72
N TYR A 733 8.27 -5.04 10.15
CA TYR A 733 7.53 -4.12 9.27
C TYR A 733 7.64 -2.68 9.76
N ALA A 734 7.88 -1.72 8.86
CA ALA A 734 8.05 -0.32 9.22
C ALA A 734 7.20 0.68 8.42
N GLY A 735 6.44 0.23 7.42
CA GLY A 735 5.69 1.08 6.49
C GLY A 735 4.48 1.81 7.07
N THR A 736 4.23 1.75 8.37
CA THR A 736 3.12 2.43 9.02
C THR A 736 3.37 3.93 9.20
N GLN A 737 2.29 4.72 9.19
CA GLN A 737 2.40 6.18 9.26
C GLN A 737 2.64 6.72 10.68
N ASP A 738 2.72 5.87 11.68
CA ASP A 738 3.01 6.19 13.07
C ASP A 738 4.49 5.99 13.46
N TYR A 739 5.37 5.92 12.48
CA TYR A 739 6.83 5.91 12.59
C TYR A 739 7.40 4.86 13.54
N TYR A 740 6.93 3.62 13.45
CA TYR A 740 7.49 2.50 14.20
C TYR A 740 8.00 1.39 13.26
N LEU A 741 9.20 0.88 13.56
CA LEU A 741 9.57 -0.47 13.15
C LEU A 741 8.91 -1.45 14.13
N ARG A 742 8.15 -2.40 13.62
CA ARG A 742 7.43 -3.41 14.41
C ARG A 742 7.99 -4.79 14.20
N ALA A 743 7.93 -5.60 15.25
CA ALA A 743 8.11 -7.05 15.20
C ALA A 743 6.77 -7.72 15.53
N LEU A 744 6.25 -8.51 14.61
CA LEU A 744 4.99 -9.24 14.75
C LEU A 744 5.26 -10.74 14.80
N ASP A 745 4.52 -11.46 15.63
CA ASP A 745 4.51 -12.92 15.60
C ASP A 745 3.79 -13.40 14.32
N MET A 746 4.49 -14.11 13.45
CA MET A 746 3.98 -14.61 12.18
C MET A 746 2.78 -15.54 12.36
N ALA A 747 2.70 -16.30 13.45
CA ALA A 747 1.62 -17.25 13.71
C ALA A 747 0.34 -16.58 14.23
N THR A 748 0.48 -15.55 15.07
CA THR A 748 -0.65 -14.97 15.80
C THR A 748 -0.98 -13.55 15.40
N GLY A 749 -0.08 -12.85 14.72
CA GLY A 749 -0.16 -11.44 14.43
C GLY A 749 0.08 -10.51 15.63
N LYS A 750 0.43 -11.07 16.81
CA LYS A 750 0.69 -10.26 17.99
C LYS A 750 1.90 -9.35 17.79
N GLU A 751 1.80 -8.07 18.14
CA GLU A 751 2.94 -7.17 18.21
C GLU A 751 3.80 -7.56 19.42
N LEU A 752 5.04 -7.98 19.15
CA LEU A 752 6.01 -8.42 20.13
C LEU A 752 6.89 -7.26 20.61
N TRP A 753 7.20 -6.35 19.68
CA TRP A 753 8.05 -5.20 19.94
C TRP A 753 7.79 -4.11 18.89
N LYS A 754 8.09 -2.88 19.26
CA LYS A 754 8.17 -1.75 18.33
C LYS A 754 9.24 -0.77 18.75
N GLY A 755 10.05 -0.30 17.79
CA GLY A 755 11.05 0.73 17.94
C GLY A 755 10.61 2.03 17.26
N ARG A 756 10.70 3.15 17.97
CA ARG A 756 10.35 4.47 17.39
C ARG A 756 11.41 4.89 16.37
N LEU A 757 10.95 5.30 15.19
CA LEU A 757 11.76 5.90 14.13
C LEU A 757 11.68 7.42 14.19
N PRO A 758 12.73 8.14 13.74
CA PRO A 758 12.69 9.61 13.67
C PRO A 758 11.62 10.15 12.72
N VAL A 759 11.37 9.44 11.63
CA VAL A 759 10.35 9.68 10.60
C VAL A 759 9.80 8.35 10.10
N GLY A 760 8.75 8.35 9.29
CA GLY A 760 8.18 7.11 8.76
C GLY A 760 9.19 6.28 7.97
N GLY A 761 9.14 4.95 8.12
CA GLY A 761 9.98 3.98 7.44
C GLY A 761 9.22 3.24 6.34
N GLN A 762 8.84 3.91 5.26
CA GLN A 762 8.02 3.30 4.20
C GLN A 762 8.73 2.20 3.41
N ALA A 763 10.04 2.07 3.53
CA ALA A 763 10.84 1.01 2.92
C ALA A 763 10.53 -0.38 3.53
N THR A 764 10.94 -1.44 2.84
CA THR A 764 10.90 -2.80 3.39
C THR A 764 12.15 -3.03 4.25
N PRO A 765 12.04 -3.53 5.48
CA PRO A 765 13.21 -3.90 6.28
C PRO A 765 13.94 -5.11 5.68
N MET A 766 15.20 -5.29 6.08
CA MET A 766 15.97 -6.50 5.80
C MET A 766 16.70 -6.97 7.07
N THR A 767 17.18 -8.20 7.08
CA THR A 767 17.97 -8.75 8.20
C THR A 767 19.16 -9.54 7.70
N TYR A 768 20.27 -9.45 8.40
CA TYR A 768 21.50 -10.18 8.10
C TYR A 768 22.24 -10.55 9.37
N ARG A 769 23.19 -11.44 9.25
CA ARG A 769 24.16 -11.76 10.31
C ARG A 769 25.56 -11.29 9.85
N SER A 770 26.19 -10.43 10.66
CA SER A 770 27.56 -10.03 10.39
C SER A 770 28.50 -11.24 10.40
N PRO A 771 29.35 -11.42 9.40
CA PRO A 771 30.36 -12.47 9.40
C PRO A 771 31.50 -12.20 10.41
N GLU A 772 31.71 -10.95 10.82
CA GLU A 772 32.79 -10.56 11.75
C GLU A 772 32.38 -10.75 13.20
N THR A 773 31.20 -10.23 13.58
CA THR A 773 30.71 -10.26 14.95
C THR A 773 29.73 -11.41 15.24
N GLY A 774 29.19 -12.05 14.21
CA GLY A 774 28.16 -13.08 14.34
C GLY A 774 26.81 -12.53 14.81
N ARG A 775 26.65 -11.20 14.97
CA ARG A 775 25.39 -10.55 15.41
C ARG A 775 24.37 -10.51 14.28
N GLN A 776 23.11 -10.73 14.63
CA GLN A 776 21.99 -10.49 13.73
C GLN A 776 21.53 -9.03 13.82
N TYR A 777 21.38 -8.40 12.68
CA TYR A 777 20.87 -7.05 12.53
C TYR A 777 19.55 -7.03 11.77
N VAL A 778 18.70 -6.07 12.12
CA VAL A 778 17.51 -5.69 11.34
C VAL A 778 17.69 -4.25 10.88
N VAL A 779 17.68 -4.00 9.59
CA VAL A 779 17.93 -2.68 9.01
C VAL A 779 16.68 -2.12 8.36
N ILE A 780 16.44 -0.84 8.56
CA ILE A 780 15.36 -0.08 7.94
C ILE A 780 15.87 1.26 7.41
N VAL A 781 15.36 1.68 6.27
CA VAL A 781 15.55 3.02 5.75
C VAL A 781 14.34 3.88 6.09
N ALA A 782 14.55 4.95 6.83
CA ALA A 782 13.50 5.85 7.29
C ALA A 782 13.67 7.24 6.64
N GLY A 783 12.95 7.44 5.54
CA GLY A 783 12.97 8.69 4.76
C GLY A 783 11.68 9.50 4.84
N GLY A 784 10.68 9.03 5.56
CA GLY A 784 9.35 9.60 5.69
C GLY A 784 8.25 8.67 5.16
N ALA A 785 7.05 8.79 5.71
CA ALA A 785 5.87 8.11 5.21
C ALA A 785 5.20 8.95 4.10
N ARG A 786 4.55 8.29 3.15
CA ARG A 786 3.72 8.99 2.15
C ARG A 786 2.64 9.81 2.85
N GLN A 787 2.36 11.00 2.33
CA GLN A 787 1.40 11.95 2.90
C GLN A 787 1.78 12.51 4.29
N SER A 788 2.98 12.22 4.79
CA SER A 788 3.54 12.89 5.96
C SER A 788 4.43 14.07 5.52
N PRO A 789 4.39 15.20 6.25
CA PRO A 789 5.32 16.31 6.02
C PRO A 789 6.74 15.99 6.50
N ASP A 790 6.88 14.99 7.37
CA ASP A 790 8.16 14.66 7.97
C ASP A 790 9.02 13.86 7.02
N ARG A 791 10.20 14.36 6.71
CA ARG A 791 11.16 13.76 5.82
C ARG A 791 12.48 13.51 6.55
N GLY A 792 13.21 12.51 6.11
CA GLY A 792 14.49 12.11 6.68
C GLY A 792 15.35 11.39 5.64
N ASP A 793 16.53 10.98 6.12
CA ASP A 793 17.56 10.33 5.32
C ASP A 793 18.31 9.27 6.16
N TYR A 794 17.57 8.56 7.00
CA TYR A 794 18.13 7.63 7.98
C TYR A 794 18.23 6.21 7.42
N VAL A 795 19.36 5.55 7.67
CA VAL A 795 19.52 4.09 7.62
C VAL A 795 19.81 3.65 9.06
N ILE A 796 18.94 2.80 9.62
CA ILE A 796 18.99 2.44 11.04
C ILE A 796 19.07 0.92 11.17
N ALA A 797 20.08 0.44 11.90
CA ALA A 797 20.20 -0.97 12.26
C ALA A 797 19.85 -1.20 13.73
N TYR A 798 19.11 -2.23 13.98
CA TYR A 798 18.77 -2.73 15.30
C TYR A 798 19.44 -4.08 15.53
N ALA A 799 19.92 -4.33 16.74
CA ALA A 799 20.46 -5.63 17.16
C ALA A 799 20.18 -5.86 18.65
N LEU A 800 20.36 -7.10 19.08
CA LEU A 800 20.39 -7.41 20.51
C LEU A 800 21.61 -6.76 21.17
N PRO A 801 21.54 -6.45 22.48
CA PRO A 801 22.70 -5.98 23.22
C PRO A 801 23.91 -6.90 23.04
N GLU A 802 25.10 -6.36 23.07
CA GLU A 802 26.32 -7.18 23.11
C GLU A 802 26.32 -8.00 24.40
N LYS A 803 26.64 -9.28 24.26
CA LYS A 803 26.87 -10.11 25.46
C LYS A 803 28.19 -9.65 26.08
N GLU A 804 28.11 -9.17 27.33
CA GLU A 804 29.31 -8.87 28.14
C GLU A 804 30.23 -10.09 28.29
#